data_8d96b74fdcd752244bfefcd7900f9c09
#
_entry.id   8d96b74fdcd752244bfefcd7900f9c09
#
_cell.length_a   1.000
_cell.length_b   1.000
_cell.length_c   1.000
_cell.angle_alpha   90.00
_cell.angle_beta   90.00
_cell.angle_gamma   90.00
#
_symmetry.space_group_name_H-M   'P 1'
#
loop_
_entity.id
_entity.type
_entity.pdbx_description
1 polymer ?
#
loop_
_entity_poly.entity_id
_entity_poly.type
_entity_poly.pdbx_seq_one_letter_code
_entity_poly.pdbx_strand_id
1 'polypeptide(L)'
;MIANKYIAVITTVFLCLSLIICGFIVYAANTWETTKIPEYQNKLFGDEIITIDIKVDNNDWQSLLDNAQAKEWISGDLIINGNQISTVGIRTKGNSSLMQSKDGKYSLQFEFNKYVKGQNYYGLDTLCINNMLGDSTYMKDYISYDIMKYIGVDTPLINYAKVTVNGEDYGFCLALERYDEAFLDRVYNTSAGELYNVKASMGNRGNFEDRIQDNENALSSKQQDSENSTNQQTPKGDTRPNFPNGDFPGLPQNGDTSGSAKGAGMGFGGNSGGGSLVYVDENPSSYSSIFDNAVSSKISDNDKNRVITAIKNLNSGSNLEKYFDVDEILRYFAAHTVLVNLDSYISNMQQNYYIYERNGKISILPWDYGLAFGGFQSGNASSVVNFPIDTPVSGVSMEDRPLLNKLLEVDEYKEKYHEYLRQIVDGYFESGLFESTINSVDTKINEYVKNNISPYHTYEQYQNSLPEFIKLGYLRAESIKGQLAGTIPSTAEGQSADNSSLINASSLNISALGSMMGGGMGRGERQDLQGNNSQGAMPNTPNSNTGQEKEQGNSSTPNGNTGQGDFPNRAGQNVFPNSDENQRRQNFPPNGNQNMPNRNSTGSISNAISPENIVIIAVSILLLIAAIIFVAKPKKNVI
;
A
#
# COMPACT_ATOMS: atom_id res chain seq x y z
N MET A 1 -22.47 -30.82 59.29
CA MET A 1 -22.48 -29.47 59.88
C MET A 1 -21.03 -29.02 60.11
N ILE A 2 -20.60 -27.93 59.49
CA ILE A 2 -19.28 -27.35 59.73
C ILE A 2 -19.31 -26.76 61.13
N ALA A 3 -18.36 -27.12 61.99
CA ALA A 3 -18.32 -26.63 63.34
C ALA A 3 -18.13 -25.07 63.34
N ASN A 4 -18.87 -24.35 64.19
CA ASN A 4 -18.89 -22.86 64.25
C ASN A 4 -17.49 -22.23 64.27
N LYS A 5 -16.46 -22.91 64.80
CA LYS A 5 -15.07 -22.40 64.84
C LYS A 5 -14.43 -22.28 63.48
N TYR A 6 -14.89 -22.98 62.44
CA TYR A 6 -14.35 -22.89 61.06
C TYR A 6 -15.07 -21.81 60.25
N ILE A 7 -16.31 -21.44 60.62
CA ILE A 7 -17.08 -20.42 59.88
C ILE A 7 -16.36 -19.09 59.91
N ALA A 8 -15.85 -18.69 61.09
CA ALA A 8 -15.08 -17.42 61.20
C ALA A 8 -13.80 -17.41 60.37
N VAL A 9 -13.08 -18.55 60.33
CA VAL A 9 -11.86 -18.67 59.52
C VAL A 9 -12.19 -18.61 58.05
N ILE A 10 -13.22 -19.33 57.58
CA ILE A 10 -13.66 -19.37 56.21
C ILE A 10 -14.10 -17.96 55.73
N THR A 11 -14.91 -17.25 56.54
CA THR A 11 -15.34 -15.90 56.20
C THR A 11 -14.19 -14.90 56.16
N THR A 12 -13.22 -15.02 57.09
CA THR A 12 -12.01 -14.16 57.05
C THR A 12 -11.16 -14.43 55.78
N VAL A 13 -10.95 -15.70 55.40
CA VAL A 13 -10.21 -16.05 54.19
C VAL A 13 -10.92 -15.53 52.95
N PHE A 14 -12.24 -15.65 52.83
CA PHE A 14 -13.01 -15.12 51.70
C PHE A 14 -12.95 -13.57 51.65
N LEU A 15 -13.02 -12.90 52.82
CA LEU A 15 -12.89 -11.44 52.90
C LEU A 15 -11.49 -10.98 52.43
N CYS A 16 -10.43 -11.63 52.88
CA CYS A 16 -9.08 -11.33 52.45
C CYS A 16 -8.90 -11.58 50.94
N LEU A 17 -9.44 -12.68 50.41
CA LEU A 17 -9.37 -13.00 48.98
C LEU A 17 -10.13 -11.96 48.15
N SER A 18 -11.31 -11.55 48.56
CA SER A 18 -12.08 -10.50 47.89
C SER A 18 -11.37 -9.14 47.90
N LEU A 19 -10.71 -8.76 49.02
CA LEU A 19 -9.92 -7.56 49.08
C LEU A 19 -8.68 -7.61 48.17
N ILE A 20 -8.03 -8.77 48.07
CA ILE A 20 -6.91 -8.99 47.14
C ILE A 20 -7.39 -8.87 45.68
N ILE A 21 -8.52 -9.47 45.35
CA ILE A 21 -9.12 -9.39 43.99
C ILE A 21 -9.53 -7.95 43.68
N CYS A 22 -10.20 -7.25 44.59
CA CYS A 22 -10.54 -5.83 44.43
C CYS A 22 -9.29 -4.98 44.26
N GLY A 23 -8.26 -5.21 45.06
CA GLY A 23 -6.97 -4.51 44.95
C GLY A 23 -6.30 -4.77 43.61
N PHE A 24 -6.34 -5.99 43.12
CA PHE A 24 -5.83 -6.34 41.80
C PHE A 24 -6.63 -5.71 40.66
N ILE A 25 -7.96 -5.66 40.76
CA ILE A 25 -8.83 -5.00 39.77
C ILE A 25 -8.56 -3.48 39.75
N VAL A 26 -8.45 -2.86 40.90
CA VAL A 26 -8.12 -1.40 41.02
C VAL A 26 -6.71 -1.12 40.50
N TYR A 27 -5.73 -1.98 40.79
CA TYR A 27 -4.39 -1.90 40.27
C TYR A 27 -4.38 -2.06 38.74
N ALA A 28 -5.04 -3.08 38.23
CA ALA A 28 -5.17 -3.30 36.79
C ALA A 28 -5.90 -2.14 36.09
N ALA A 29 -6.98 -1.62 36.68
CA ALA A 29 -7.70 -0.47 36.12
C ALA A 29 -6.88 0.83 36.12
N ASN A 30 -5.99 1.02 37.11
CA ASN A 30 -5.09 2.18 37.17
C ASN A 30 -3.80 2.01 36.34
N THR A 31 -3.42 0.77 36.01
CA THR A 31 -2.27 0.48 35.15
C THR A 31 -2.67 0.30 33.69
N TRP A 32 -3.95 0.12 33.40
CA TRP A 32 -4.45 0.21 32.04
C TRP A 32 -4.55 1.71 31.68
N GLU A 33 -3.46 2.23 31.14
CA GLU A 33 -3.51 3.49 30.43
C GLU A 33 -4.53 3.33 29.30
N THR A 34 -5.65 4.03 29.42
CA THR A 34 -6.57 4.20 28.29
C THR A 34 -5.74 4.84 27.19
N THR A 35 -5.56 4.15 26.08
CA THR A 35 -4.91 4.72 24.89
C THR A 35 -5.63 6.02 24.59
N LYS A 36 -4.98 7.14 24.88
CA LYS A 36 -5.53 8.46 24.57
C LYS A 36 -5.57 8.53 23.05
N ILE A 37 -6.79 8.58 22.49
CA ILE A 37 -6.96 8.90 21.07
C ILE A 37 -6.31 10.28 20.88
N PRO A 38 -5.24 10.38 20.07
CA PRO A 38 -4.58 11.66 19.87
C PRO A 38 -5.51 12.64 19.18
N GLU A 39 -5.40 13.91 19.54
CA GLU A 39 -6.34 14.95 19.06
C GLU A 39 -6.33 15.07 17.52
N TYR A 40 -5.16 14.91 16.89
CA TYR A 40 -5.04 14.95 15.42
C TYR A 40 -5.88 13.88 14.72
N GLN A 41 -6.11 12.72 15.34
CA GLN A 41 -6.94 11.66 14.76
C GLN A 41 -8.36 12.17 14.50
N ASN A 42 -8.96 12.86 15.49
CA ASN A 42 -10.30 13.41 15.35
C ASN A 42 -10.33 14.65 14.46
N LYS A 43 -9.23 15.43 14.41
CA LYS A 43 -9.15 16.67 13.64
C LYS A 43 -8.92 16.46 12.14
N LEU A 44 -8.19 15.40 11.78
CA LEU A 44 -7.79 15.14 10.40
C LEU A 44 -8.40 13.86 9.83
N PHE A 45 -8.47 12.81 10.63
CA PHE A 45 -8.80 11.48 10.14
C PHE A 45 -10.19 11.02 10.58
N GLY A 46 -11.11 11.98 10.78
CA GLY A 46 -12.55 11.76 10.98
C GLY A 46 -13.30 11.62 9.65
N ASP A 47 -14.61 11.84 9.70
CA ASP A 47 -15.49 11.64 8.55
C ASP A 47 -15.42 12.78 7.50
N GLU A 48 -15.02 13.99 7.90
CA GLU A 48 -14.99 15.16 7.03
C GLU A 48 -13.74 15.16 6.12
N ILE A 49 -13.91 15.62 4.87
CA ILE A 49 -12.79 15.85 3.94
C ILE A 49 -11.92 17.01 4.48
N ILE A 50 -10.62 16.79 4.53
CA ILE A 50 -9.66 17.80 4.99
C ILE A 50 -9.56 18.92 3.93
N THR A 51 -9.53 20.16 4.38
CA THR A 51 -9.15 21.30 3.52
C THR A 51 -7.74 21.76 3.91
N ILE A 52 -6.85 21.89 2.93
CA ILE A 52 -5.47 22.35 3.12
C ILE A 52 -5.20 23.48 2.13
N ASP A 53 -4.92 24.68 2.63
CA ASP A 53 -4.43 25.78 1.82
C ASP A 53 -2.96 26.06 2.18
N ILE A 54 -2.07 25.87 1.22
CA ILE A 54 -0.62 26.07 1.33
C ILE A 54 -0.34 27.54 1.02
N LYS A 55 0.19 28.29 1.96
CA LYS A 55 0.64 29.67 1.81
C LYS A 55 2.16 29.71 1.71
N VAL A 56 2.67 30.05 0.55
CA VAL A 56 4.10 29.96 0.23
C VAL A 56 4.51 31.08 -0.71
N ASP A 57 5.78 31.50 -0.67
CA ASP A 57 6.32 32.39 -1.69
C ASP A 57 6.25 31.73 -3.07
N ASN A 58 5.84 32.50 -4.09
CA ASN A 58 5.64 31.94 -5.42
C ASN A 58 6.95 31.47 -6.06
N ASN A 59 8.08 32.09 -5.76
CA ASN A 59 9.38 31.69 -6.32
C ASN A 59 9.88 30.42 -5.63
N ASP A 60 9.68 30.29 -4.31
CA ASP A 60 10.00 29.06 -3.57
C ASP A 60 9.15 27.89 -4.05
N TRP A 61 7.84 28.14 -4.28
CA TRP A 61 6.94 27.12 -4.82
C TRP A 61 7.36 26.69 -6.23
N GLN A 62 7.67 27.65 -7.12
CA GLN A 62 8.12 27.33 -8.47
C GLN A 62 9.46 26.57 -8.45
N SER A 63 10.40 26.97 -7.58
CA SER A 63 11.67 26.25 -7.39
C SER A 63 11.46 24.80 -6.94
N LEU A 64 10.51 24.57 -6.01
CA LEU A 64 10.16 23.21 -5.58
C LEU A 64 9.58 22.37 -6.73
N LEU A 65 8.75 22.97 -7.59
CA LEU A 65 8.18 22.26 -8.74
C LEU A 65 9.23 21.95 -9.81
N ASP A 66 10.11 22.91 -10.12
CA ASP A 66 11.17 22.78 -11.13
C ASP A 66 12.24 21.75 -10.71
N ASN A 67 12.49 21.62 -9.41
CA ASN A 67 13.47 20.73 -8.81
C ASN A 67 12.83 19.60 -7.99
N ALA A 68 11.63 19.14 -8.37
CA ALA A 68 10.83 18.21 -7.57
C ALA A 68 11.59 16.93 -7.15
N GLN A 69 12.51 16.42 -7.99
CA GLN A 69 13.29 15.22 -7.72
C GLN A 69 14.36 15.41 -6.64
N ALA A 70 14.82 16.62 -6.42
CA ALA A 70 15.77 16.96 -5.35
C ALA A 70 15.14 16.82 -3.96
N LYS A 71 13.80 16.90 -3.88
CA LYS A 71 13.02 16.79 -2.63
C LYS A 71 13.50 17.77 -1.56
N GLU A 72 13.92 18.95 -1.99
CA GLU A 72 14.36 20.01 -1.09
C GLU A 72 13.19 20.55 -0.28
N TRP A 73 13.50 21.01 0.92
CA TRP A 73 12.51 21.60 1.80
C TRP A 73 12.38 23.12 1.55
N ILE A 74 11.15 23.57 1.35
CA ILE A 74 10.79 24.97 1.41
C ILE A 74 9.96 25.25 2.67
N SER A 75 9.90 26.51 3.09
CA SER A 75 9.08 26.95 4.22
C SER A 75 7.78 27.55 3.73
N GLY A 76 6.67 27.21 4.38
CA GLY A 76 5.37 27.80 4.11
C GLY A 76 4.46 27.73 5.33
N ASP A 77 3.31 28.38 5.25
CA ASP A 77 2.23 28.24 6.23
C ASP A 77 1.16 27.31 5.68
N LEU A 78 0.51 26.56 6.54
CA LEU A 78 -0.65 25.73 6.18
C LEU A 78 -1.89 26.23 6.90
N ILE A 79 -3.00 26.32 6.19
CA ILE A 79 -4.34 26.49 6.78
C ILE A 79 -5.07 25.17 6.61
N ILE A 80 -5.17 24.40 7.69
CA ILE A 80 -5.79 23.07 7.69
C ILE A 80 -7.12 23.16 8.43
N ASN A 81 -8.23 22.88 7.74
CA ASN A 81 -9.58 22.99 8.28
C ASN A 81 -9.82 24.35 8.97
N GLY A 82 -9.31 25.44 8.35
CA GLY A 82 -9.40 26.81 8.87
C GLY A 82 -8.41 27.16 9.98
N ASN A 83 -7.59 26.22 10.47
CA ASN A 83 -6.57 26.47 11.49
C ASN A 83 -5.20 26.70 10.83
N GLN A 84 -4.59 27.86 11.09
CA GLN A 84 -3.28 28.19 10.57
C GLN A 84 -2.17 27.60 11.44
N ILE A 85 -1.16 27.03 10.78
CA ILE A 85 0.12 26.67 11.37
C ILE A 85 1.23 27.23 10.45
N SER A 86 2.14 28.02 11.04
CA SER A 86 3.14 28.74 10.28
C SER A 86 4.50 28.05 10.30
N THR A 87 5.31 28.35 9.29
CA THR A 87 6.72 27.91 9.17
C THR A 87 6.85 26.38 9.16
N VAL A 88 6.00 25.73 8.35
CA VAL A 88 6.01 24.27 8.12
C VAL A 88 6.99 23.94 7.01
N GLY A 89 7.72 22.83 7.13
CA GLY A 89 8.52 22.29 6.06
C GLY A 89 7.64 21.60 5.01
N ILE A 90 7.83 21.96 3.75
CA ILE A 90 7.07 21.45 2.60
C ILE A 90 8.06 20.89 1.59
N ARG A 91 7.85 19.66 1.13
CA ARG A 91 8.63 19.08 0.02
C ARG A 91 7.81 18.15 -0.83
N THR A 92 8.30 17.82 -2.01
CA THR A 92 7.80 16.72 -2.82
C THR A 92 8.16 15.36 -2.20
N LYS A 93 7.35 14.34 -2.47
CA LYS A 93 7.60 12.95 -2.05
C LYS A 93 7.35 11.97 -3.20
N GLY A 94 7.83 10.74 -3.03
CA GLY A 94 7.77 9.68 -4.02
C GLY A 94 9.12 9.47 -4.72
N ASN A 95 9.23 8.45 -5.54
CA ASN A 95 10.36 8.17 -6.43
C ASN A 95 9.86 8.03 -7.86
N SER A 96 9.31 6.88 -8.22
CA SER A 96 8.73 6.64 -9.56
C SER A 96 7.56 7.57 -9.87
N SER A 97 6.74 7.89 -8.86
CA SER A 97 5.64 8.83 -8.99
C SER A 97 6.10 10.26 -9.35
N LEU A 98 7.25 10.72 -8.83
CA LEU A 98 7.79 12.03 -9.21
C LEU A 98 8.15 12.12 -10.70
N MET A 99 8.73 11.04 -11.26
CA MET A 99 9.10 11.00 -12.68
C MET A 99 7.88 10.95 -13.62
N GLN A 100 6.74 10.47 -13.13
CA GLN A 100 5.52 10.30 -13.92
C GLN A 100 4.48 11.37 -13.65
N SER A 101 4.66 12.17 -12.60
CA SER A 101 3.78 13.29 -12.27
C SER A 101 3.80 14.34 -13.39
N LYS A 102 2.64 14.92 -13.67
CA LYS A 102 2.41 15.93 -14.71
C LYS A 102 1.92 17.23 -14.11
N ASP A 103 2.15 18.31 -14.81
CA ASP A 103 1.60 19.64 -14.50
C ASP A 103 1.87 20.10 -13.05
N GLY A 104 3.03 19.71 -12.48
CA GLY A 104 3.41 20.10 -11.13
C GLY A 104 2.56 19.50 -10.01
N LYS A 105 1.70 18.51 -10.31
CA LYS A 105 0.81 17.87 -9.34
C LYS A 105 1.50 16.71 -8.63
N TYR A 106 2.49 17.02 -7.81
CA TYR A 106 3.29 16.04 -7.07
C TYR A 106 2.60 15.61 -5.77
N SER A 107 2.94 14.43 -5.26
CA SER A 107 2.69 14.09 -3.86
C SER A 107 3.58 14.93 -2.96
N LEU A 108 3.06 15.38 -1.80
CA LEU A 108 3.73 16.30 -0.89
C LEU A 108 3.92 15.68 0.50
N GLN A 109 4.90 16.18 1.22
CA GLN A 109 5.11 15.91 2.65
C GLN A 109 5.20 17.24 3.39
N PHE A 110 4.43 17.32 4.48
CA PHE A 110 4.47 18.44 5.42
C PHE A 110 5.11 17.97 6.72
N GLU A 111 6.19 18.62 7.17
CA GLU A 111 6.86 18.34 8.44
C GLU A 111 6.72 19.57 9.35
N PHE A 112 5.89 19.41 10.37
CA PHE A 112 5.49 20.55 11.21
C PHE A 112 6.65 21.07 12.07
N ASN A 113 7.54 20.18 12.53
CA ASN A 113 8.69 20.52 13.38
C ASN A 113 9.98 20.82 12.60
N LYS A 114 9.92 20.92 11.26
CA LYS A 114 11.11 21.09 10.42
C LYS A 114 11.95 22.32 10.76
N TYR A 115 11.30 23.44 10.93
CA TYR A 115 11.94 24.73 11.20
C TYR A 115 11.67 25.24 12.62
N VAL A 116 10.59 24.80 13.26
CA VAL A 116 10.21 25.20 14.60
C VAL A 116 10.20 23.95 15.50
N LYS A 117 11.23 23.83 16.33
CA LYS A 117 11.41 22.66 17.19
C LYS A 117 10.20 22.42 18.10
N GLY A 118 9.67 21.17 18.09
CA GLY A 118 8.54 20.76 18.91
C GLY A 118 7.18 21.23 18.41
N GLN A 119 7.12 21.92 17.25
CA GLN A 119 5.87 22.25 16.60
C GLN A 119 5.23 20.97 16.05
N ASN A 120 3.93 20.82 16.23
CA ASN A 120 3.13 19.73 15.69
C ASN A 120 1.71 20.22 15.41
N TYR A 121 0.94 19.44 14.65
CA TYR A 121 -0.48 19.70 14.43
C TYR A 121 -1.32 18.78 15.32
N TYR A 122 -1.68 19.29 16.51
CA TYR A 122 -2.43 18.53 17.52
C TYR A 122 -1.79 17.19 17.92
N GLY A 123 -0.46 17.12 17.91
CA GLY A 123 0.33 15.92 18.21
C GLY A 123 0.83 15.16 16.99
N LEU A 124 0.47 15.57 15.76
CA LEU A 124 1.00 15.01 14.52
C LEU A 124 2.27 15.76 14.08
N ASP A 125 3.36 15.05 13.84
CA ASP A 125 4.63 15.63 13.40
C ASP A 125 4.73 15.75 11.87
N THR A 126 4.17 14.79 11.14
CA THR A 126 4.26 14.74 9.68
C THR A 126 2.93 14.31 9.04
N LEU A 127 2.49 15.07 8.03
CA LEU A 127 1.36 14.72 7.16
C LEU A 127 1.84 14.47 5.73
N CYS A 128 1.44 13.36 5.13
CA CYS A 128 1.71 13.04 3.72
C CYS A 128 0.45 13.26 2.88
N ILE A 129 0.64 13.79 1.67
CA ILE A 129 -0.43 13.98 0.68
C ILE A 129 -0.05 13.24 -0.59
N ASN A 130 -0.85 12.24 -0.99
CA ASN A 130 -0.65 11.43 -2.20
C ASN A 130 -1.57 11.92 -3.33
N ASN A 131 -1.01 12.07 -4.53
CA ASN A 131 -1.71 12.54 -5.73
C ASN A 131 -2.53 11.46 -6.46
N MET A 132 -2.50 10.21 -5.99
CA MET A 132 -3.26 9.06 -6.51
C MET A 132 -3.08 8.80 -8.02
N LEU A 133 -1.88 9.06 -8.53
CA LEU A 133 -1.51 9.02 -9.95
C LEU A 133 -1.90 7.71 -10.68
N GLY A 134 -1.73 6.56 -10.04
CA GLY A 134 -1.95 5.22 -10.63
C GLY A 134 -3.32 4.62 -10.30
N ASP A 135 -4.24 5.41 -9.74
CA ASP A 135 -5.51 4.91 -9.19
C ASP A 135 -6.72 5.68 -9.74
N SER A 136 -7.36 5.13 -10.77
CA SER A 136 -8.59 5.70 -11.33
C SER A 136 -9.77 5.63 -10.36
N THR A 137 -9.71 4.75 -9.36
CA THR A 137 -10.77 4.60 -8.35
C THR A 137 -10.67 5.63 -7.24
N TYR A 138 -9.49 6.24 -7.05
CA TYR A 138 -9.16 7.08 -5.88
C TYR A 138 -9.29 6.34 -4.54
N MET A 139 -9.43 5.01 -4.53
CA MET A 139 -9.79 4.22 -3.34
C MET A 139 -8.84 3.08 -3.02
N LYS A 140 -7.84 2.75 -3.87
CA LYS A 140 -7.00 1.57 -3.65
C LYS A 140 -6.25 1.60 -2.32
N ASP A 141 -5.58 2.71 -2.00
CA ASP A 141 -4.94 2.89 -0.69
C ASP A 141 -5.97 2.80 0.45
N TYR A 142 -7.12 3.50 0.30
CA TYR A 142 -8.16 3.54 1.33
C TYR A 142 -8.69 2.14 1.65
N ILE A 143 -9.14 1.41 0.64
CA ILE A 143 -9.69 0.06 0.79
C ILE A 143 -8.62 -0.92 1.29
N SER A 144 -7.36 -0.76 0.85
CA SER A 144 -6.27 -1.62 1.31
C SER A 144 -6.02 -1.47 2.81
N TYR A 145 -5.93 -0.24 3.30
CA TYR A 145 -5.76 -0.01 4.74
C TYR A 145 -7.01 -0.35 5.55
N ASP A 146 -8.20 -0.23 4.97
CA ASP A 146 -9.44 -0.65 5.63
C ASP A 146 -9.50 -2.18 5.82
N ILE A 147 -9.13 -2.97 4.79
CA ILE A 147 -9.00 -4.44 4.89
C ILE A 147 -7.93 -4.83 5.91
N MET A 148 -6.78 -4.17 5.90
CA MET A 148 -5.71 -4.43 6.86
C MET A 148 -6.13 -4.13 8.29
N LYS A 149 -6.78 -3.00 8.51
CA LYS A 149 -7.35 -2.63 9.81
C LYS A 149 -8.43 -3.60 10.26
N TYR A 150 -9.28 -4.08 9.34
CA TYR A 150 -10.33 -5.05 9.62
C TYR A 150 -9.77 -6.32 10.27
N ILE A 151 -8.62 -6.80 9.80
CA ILE A 151 -7.99 -8.03 10.36
C ILE A 151 -6.95 -7.73 11.46
N GLY A 152 -6.78 -6.47 11.83
CA GLY A 152 -5.94 -6.05 12.96
C GLY A 152 -4.47 -5.85 12.62
N VAL A 153 -4.14 -5.48 11.40
CA VAL A 153 -2.81 -4.98 11.00
C VAL A 153 -2.71 -3.50 11.36
N ASP A 154 -1.60 -3.10 11.94
CA ASP A 154 -1.32 -1.71 12.27
C ASP A 154 -1.10 -0.89 11.00
N THR A 155 -1.95 0.13 10.79
CA THR A 155 -1.97 0.95 9.58
C THR A 155 -1.88 2.44 9.89
N PRO A 156 -1.42 3.27 8.94
CA PRO A 156 -1.53 4.71 9.08
C PRO A 156 -3.00 5.13 9.09
N LEU A 157 -3.30 6.26 9.72
CA LEU A 157 -4.57 6.94 9.53
C LEU A 157 -4.61 7.58 8.14
N ILE A 158 -5.78 7.53 7.51
CA ILE A 158 -6.00 8.07 6.17
C ILE A 158 -7.30 8.86 6.10
N ASN A 159 -7.31 9.85 5.23
CA ASN A 159 -8.49 10.61 4.84
C ASN A 159 -8.23 11.29 3.49
N TYR A 160 -9.26 11.86 2.90
CA TYR A 160 -9.09 12.66 1.70
C TYR A 160 -8.88 14.14 2.04
N ALA A 161 -8.18 14.85 1.14
CA ALA A 161 -7.93 16.27 1.28
C ALA A 161 -8.16 17.02 -0.02
N LYS A 162 -8.85 18.16 0.06
CA LYS A 162 -8.86 19.18 -0.99
C LYS A 162 -7.72 20.15 -0.70
N VAL A 163 -6.79 20.28 -1.64
CA VAL A 163 -5.57 21.08 -1.48
C VAL A 163 -5.60 22.29 -2.42
N THR A 164 -5.26 23.47 -1.89
CA THR A 164 -5.00 24.69 -2.65
C THR A 164 -3.60 25.22 -2.34
N VAL A 165 -3.04 26.00 -3.24
CA VAL A 165 -1.76 26.71 -3.06
C VAL A 165 -2.01 28.18 -3.34
N ASN A 166 -1.80 29.04 -2.34
CA ASN A 166 -2.07 30.48 -2.41
C ASN A 166 -3.51 30.80 -2.86
N GLY A 167 -4.47 29.88 -2.56
CA GLY A 167 -5.88 29.98 -2.95
C GLY A 167 -6.24 29.35 -4.31
N GLU A 168 -5.23 28.98 -5.11
CA GLU A 168 -5.45 28.30 -6.38
C GLU A 168 -5.58 26.78 -6.20
N ASP A 169 -6.41 26.12 -6.99
CA ASP A 169 -6.68 24.69 -6.86
C ASP A 169 -5.44 23.84 -7.20
N TYR A 170 -4.95 23.09 -6.19
CA TYR A 170 -3.86 22.14 -6.40
C TYR A 170 -4.40 20.75 -6.77
N GLY A 171 -5.46 20.29 -6.12
CA GLY A 171 -6.11 19.03 -6.45
C GLY A 171 -6.75 18.32 -5.26
N PHE A 172 -7.39 17.19 -5.58
CA PHE A 172 -7.97 16.26 -4.62
C PHE A 172 -7.00 15.11 -4.38
N CYS A 173 -6.61 14.90 -3.14
CA CYS A 173 -5.51 14.02 -2.74
C CYS A 173 -5.92 13.11 -1.60
N LEU A 174 -5.14 12.05 -1.35
CA LEU A 174 -5.23 11.24 -0.15
C LEU A 174 -4.23 11.76 0.90
N ALA A 175 -4.72 12.07 2.10
CA ALA A 175 -3.92 12.46 3.25
C ALA A 175 -3.61 11.23 4.11
N LEU A 176 -2.34 11.05 4.48
CA LEU A 176 -1.87 9.90 5.26
C LEU A 176 -1.04 10.36 6.45
N GLU A 177 -1.27 9.71 7.60
CA GLU A 177 -0.32 9.72 8.71
C GLU A 177 0.99 9.08 8.27
N ARG A 178 2.12 9.64 8.67
CA ARG A 178 3.41 9.00 8.44
C ARG A 178 3.76 8.08 9.60
N TYR A 179 4.49 7.00 9.32
CA TYR A 179 5.14 6.23 10.38
C TYR A 179 6.31 7.03 10.95
N ASP A 180 6.09 7.58 12.13
CA ASP A 180 7.03 8.36 12.94
C ASP A 180 6.70 8.21 14.44
N GLU A 181 7.23 9.07 15.29
CA GLU A 181 6.99 9.01 16.74
C GLU A 181 5.51 9.16 17.11
N ALA A 182 4.76 10.01 16.38
CA ALA A 182 3.33 10.23 16.62
C ALA A 182 2.51 8.95 16.35
N PHE A 183 2.84 8.22 15.26
CA PHE A 183 2.24 6.92 14.98
C PHE A 183 2.55 5.89 16.08
N LEU A 184 3.83 5.80 16.49
CA LEU A 184 4.25 4.85 17.54
C LEU A 184 3.54 5.13 18.87
N ASP A 185 3.41 6.39 19.25
CA ASP A 185 2.67 6.79 20.46
C ASP A 185 1.18 6.43 20.35
N ARG A 186 0.58 6.59 19.18
CA ARG A 186 -0.83 6.26 18.93
C ARG A 186 -1.10 4.76 19.02
N VAL A 187 -0.24 3.95 18.41
CA VAL A 187 -0.48 2.51 18.25
C VAL A 187 0.08 1.72 19.43
N TYR A 188 1.29 2.07 19.88
CA TYR A 188 2.03 1.27 20.87
C TYR A 188 2.15 1.96 22.24
N ASN A 189 1.56 3.14 22.44
CA ASN A 189 1.70 3.99 23.65
C ASN A 189 3.16 4.29 24.01
N THR A 190 4.02 4.37 23.00
CA THR A 190 5.44 4.64 23.21
C THR A 190 6.10 5.00 21.89
N SER A 191 6.99 5.98 21.92
CA SER A 191 7.90 6.27 20.81
C SER A 191 9.19 5.43 20.85
N ALA A 192 9.30 4.47 21.79
CA ALA A 192 10.49 3.61 21.88
C ALA A 192 10.50 2.57 20.76
N GLY A 193 11.70 2.31 20.23
CA GLY A 193 11.93 1.41 19.10
C GLY A 193 12.38 2.16 17.85
N GLU A 194 12.79 1.43 16.85
CA GLU A 194 13.39 1.98 15.65
C GLU A 194 12.55 1.67 14.41
N LEU A 195 12.28 2.68 13.60
CA LEU A 195 11.55 2.58 12.35
C LEU A 195 12.48 2.69 11.15
N TYR A 196 12.34 1.76 10.21
CA TYR A 196 13.11 1.74 8.96
C TYR A 196 12.15 1.66 7.77
N ASN A 197 12.19 2.65 6.90
CA ASN A 197 11.42 2.68 5.65
C ASN A 197 12.17 1.91 4.56
N VAL A 198 11.86 0.65 4.34
CA VAL A 198 12.57 -0.17 3.36
C VAL A 198 12.27 0.29 1.94
N LYS A 199 13.32 0.68 1.22
CA LYS A 199 13.24 1.16 -0.16
C LYS A 199 14.14 0.33 -1.06
N ALA A 200 13.69 0.12 -2.31
CA ALA A 200 14.56 -0.46 -3.32
C ALA A 200 15.87 0.32 -3.37
N SER A 201 17.00 -0.36 -3.24
CA SER A 201 18.29 0.22 -3.54
C SER A 201 18.31 0.50 -5.04
N MET A 202 18.09 1.74 -5.43
CA MET A 202 18.59 2.21 -6.72
C MET A 202 20.09 2.17 -6.57
N GLY A 203 20.70 1.00 -6.87
CA GLY A 203 22.14 0.82 -6.84
C GLY A 203 22.74 2.06 -7.43
N ASN A 204 23.65 2.65 -6.70
CA ASN A 204 24.35 3.88 -7.00
C ASN A 204 24.49 4.03 -8.53
N ARG A 205 23.56 4.75 -9.17
CA ARG A 205 23.79 5.32 -10.48
C ARG A 205 24.77 6.46 -10.22
N GLY A 206 25.93 6.08 -9.69
CA GLY A 206 27.12 6.89 -9.73
C GLY A 206 27.26 7.39 -11.15
N ASN A 207 27.47 8.67 -11.28
CA ASN A 207 27.60 9.39 -12.53
C ASN A 207 28.11 8.48 -13.63
N PHE A 208 27.42 8.43 -14.74
CA PHE A 208 27.89 7.71 -15.95
C PHE A 208 29.34 8.08 -16.27
N GLU A 209 29.82 9.25 -15.83
CA GLU A 209 31.18 9.74 -15.86
C GLU A 209 32.12 8.97 -14.92
N ASP A 210 31.73 8.59 -13.69
CA ASP A 210 32.56 7.80 -12.76
C ASP A 210 32.76 6.36 -13.28
N ARG A 211 31.78 5.78 -13.97
CA ARG A 211 31.92 4.46 -14.59
C ARG A 211 32.81 4.46 -15.83
N ILE A 212 32.88 5.57 -16.54
CA ILE A 212 33.84 5.73 -17.66
C ILE A 212 35.25 5.83 -17.07
N GLN A 213 35.43 6.59 -15.97
CA GLN A 213 36.72 6.77 -15.30
C GLN A 213 37.25 5.49 -14.65
N ASP A 214 36.38 4.67 -14.02
CA ASP A 214 36.75 3.38 -13.49
C ASP A 214 37.08 2.36 -14.58
N ASN A 215 36.40 2.39 -15.71
CA ASN A 215 36.73 1.55 -16.86
C ASN A 215 38.03 1.99 -17.56
N GLU A 216 38.32 3.27 -17.64
CA GLU A 216 39.59 3.79 -18.18
C GLU A 216 40.76 3.46 -17.25
N ASN A 217 40.56 3.54 -15.92
CA ASN A 217 41.56 3.14 -14.93
C ASN A 217 41.80 1.61 -14.90
N ALA A 218 40.75 0.80 -15.13
CA ALA A 218 40.87 -0.65 -15.25
C ALA A 218 41.51 -1.10 -16.57
N LEU A 219 41.37 -0.34 -17.65
CA LEU A 219 42.10 -0.56 -18.91
C LEU A 219 43.58 -0.14 -18.80
N SER A 220 43.88 0.97 -18.13
CA SER A 220 45.25 1.45 -17.95
C SER A 220 46.07 0.58 -17.00
N SER A 221 45.47 -0.02 -15.96
CA SER A 221 46.14 -0.96 -15.08
C SER A 221 46.46 -2.31 -15.75
N LYS A 222 45.71 -2.73 -16.78
CA LYS A 222 45.99 -3.93 -17.59
C LYS A 222 47.06 -3.72 -18.67
N GLN A 223 47.42 -2.47 -18.98
CA GLN A 223 48.49 -2.14 -19.94
C GLN A 223 49.85 -2.05 -19.29
N GLN A 224 49.98 -2.04 -17.96
CA GLN A 224 51.26 -1.96 -17.26
C GLN A 224 51.88 -3.31 -16.95
N ASP A 225 51.15 -4.43 -17.11
CA ASP A 225 51.67 -5.78 -16.84
C ASP A 225 52.04 -6.58 -18.11
N SER A 226 52.10 -5.96 -19.29
CA SER A 226 52.43 -6.66 -20.56
C SER A 226 53.60 -6.07 -21.35
N GLU A 227 54.51 -5.32 -20.71
CA GLU A 227 55.79 -4.97 -21.35
C GLU A 227 56.92 -5.91 -20.88
N ASN A 228 56.83 -7.18 -21.29
CA ASN A 228 58.04 -8.00 -21.47
C ASN A 228 57.74 -9.29 -22.27
N SER A 229 57.76 -9.18 -23.59
CA SER A 229 58.18 -10.27 -24.53
C SER A 229 57.97 -9.90 -25.99
N THR A 230 59.09 -9.53 -26.60
CA THR A 230 59.55 -9.77 -28.00
C THR A 230 58.58 -9.79 -29.19
N ASN A 231 58.80 -8.79 -30.05
CA ASN A 231 58.91 -8.82 -31.53
C ASN A 231 58.10 -9.85 -32.33
N GLN A 232 57.14 -9.37 -33.18
CA GLN A 232 57.16 -9.55 -34.64
C GLN A 232 56.05 -8.76 -35.36
N GLN A 233 56.47 -7.96 -36.29
CA GLN A 233 55.90 -7.37 -37.51
C GLN A 233 54.39 -7.34 -37.77
N THR A 234 53.96 -6.11 -38.07
CA THR A 234 52.71 -5.67 -38.74
C THR A 234 52.53 -6.24 -40.15
N PRO A 235 51.27 -6.26 -40.66
CA PRO A 235 50.91 -5.19 -41.59
C PRO A 235 49.50 -4.57 -41.38
N LYS A 236 49.39 -3.34 -41.88
CA LYS A 236 48.25 -2.46 -41.96
C LYS A 236 47.06 -3.04 -42.71
N GLY A 237 45.84 -2.68 -42.23
CA GLY A 237 44.61 -2.85 -42.98
C GLY A 237 43.44 -2.18 -42.29
N ASP A 238 43.12 -0.95 -42.75
CA ASP A 238 41.86 -0.26 -42.45
C ASP A 238 40.67 -1.12 -42.80
N THR A 239 39.70 -1.25 -41.90
CA THR A 239 38.27 -1.26 -42.26
C THR A 239 37.41 -1.21 -41.00
N ARG A 240 36.62 -0.16 -40.89
CA ARG A 240 35.46 -0.09 -39.97
C ARG A 240 34.39 -1.09 -40.42
N PRO A 241 33.76 -1.84 -39.55
CA PRO A 241 32.52 -2.52 -39.90
C PRO A 241 31.31 -1.62 -39.63
N ASN A 242 30.57 -1.43 -40.71
CA ASN A 242 29.22 -0.90 -40.80
C ASN A 242 28.23 -1.87 -40.17
N PHE A 243 27.31 -1.38 -39.32
CA PHE A 243 26.19 -2.19 -38.84
C PHE A 243 24.99 -2.00 -39.76
N PRO A 244 24.41 -3.07 -40.32
CA PRO A 244 23.13 -2.97 -41.01
C PRO A 244 21.96 -3.14 -40.04
N ASN A 245 20.91 -2.36 -40.28
CA ASN A 245 19.57 -2.53 -39.73
C ASN A 245 19.00 -3.92 -40.13
N GLY A 246 18.31 -4.57 -39.22
CA GLY A 246 17.38 -5.60 -39.59
C GLY A 246 17.15 -6.69 -38.55
N ASP A 247 15.89 -6.79 -38.14
CA ASP A 247 15.17 -7.97 -37.71
C ASP A 247 15.54 -8.75 -36.43
N PHE A 248 14.63 -8.64 -35.45
CA PHE A 248 14.49 -9.59 -34.36
C PHE A 248 13.83 -10.88 -34.87
N PRO A 249 14.44 -12.06 -34.69
CA PRO A 249 13.75 -13.32 -34.89
C PRO A 249 12.95 -13.76 -33.69
N GLY A 250 11.77 -14.33 -33.98
CA GLY A 250 10.82 -14.82 -32.98
C GLY A 250 11.32 -16.04 -32.21
N LEU A 251 10.62 -16.26 -31.09
CA LEU A 251 10.73 -17.41 -30.18
C LEU A 251 10.52 -18.75 -30.93
N PRO A 252 11.31 -19.79 -30.68
CA PRO A 252 10.99 -21.14 -31.12
C PRO A 252 10.12 -21.86 -30.07
N GLN A 253 9.08 -22.53 -30.57
CA GLN A 253 8.30 -23.53 -29.82
C GLN A 253 9.05 -24.89 -29.82
N ASN A 254 8.97 -25.53 -28.63
CA ASN A 254 9.11 -26.97 -28.38
C ASN A 254 10.42 -27.71 -28.71
N GLY A 255 10.95 -28.37 -27.68
CA GLY A 255 11.83 -29.54 -27.78
C GLY A 255 12.68 -29.78 -26.54
N ASP A 256 12.37 -30.88 -25.84
CA ASP A 256 13.14 -31.51 -24.78
C ASP A 256 14.64 -31.47 -24.97
N THR A 257 15.39 -31.10 -23.92
CA THR A 257 16.57 -31.89 -23.48
C THR A 257 17.07 -31.34 -22.13
N SER A 258 17.21 -32.26 -21.19
CA SER A 258 17.95 -32.13 -19.92
C SER A 258 19.39 -31.66 -20.13
N GLY A 259 19.76 -30.54 -19.45
CA GLY A 259 21.15 -30.11 -19.40
C GLY A 259 21.27 -28.83 -18.61
N SER A 260 21.80 -28.91 -17.37
CA SER A 260 22.17 -27.78 -16.52
C SER A 260 23.03 -26.78 -17.29
N ALA A 261 22.45 -25.69 -17.73
CA ALA A 261 23.13 -24.48 -18.11
C ALA A 261 22.59 -23.34 -17.26
N LYS A 262 23.40 -22.83 -16.32
CA LYS A 262 23.14 -21.55 -15.64
C LYS A 262 22.99 -20.49 -16.72
N GLY A 263 21.76 -20.20 -17.10
CA GLY A 263 21.41 -19.08 -17.95
C GLY A 263 21.68 -17.80 -17.18
N ALA A 264 22.65 -17.01 -17.68
CA ALA A 264 22.81 -15.62 -17.28
C ALA A 264 21.58 -14.84 -17.76
N GLY A 265 20.49 -14.89 -17.01
CA GLY A 265 19.42 -13.91 -17.07
C GLY A 265 20.05 -12.55 -16.77
N MET A 266 19.74 -11.54 -17.57
CA MET A 266 19.99 -10.14 -17.17
C MET A 266 19.22 -9.88 -15.87
N GLY A 267 19.79 -10.32 -14.75
CA GLY A 267 19.27 -10.07 -13.43
C GLY A 267 19.47 -8.59 -13.13
N PHE A 268 18.37 -7.90 -12.86
CA PHE A 268 18.36 -6.77 -11.95
C PHE A 268 18.69 -7.24 -10.51
N GLY A 269 19.55 -8.24 -10.36
CA GLY A 269 20.02 -8.82 -9.13
C GLY A 269 21.39 -8.29 -8.75
N GLY A 270 21.54 -6.98 -8.69
CA GLY A 270 22.56 -6.35 -7.86
C GLY A 270 22.10 -6.47 -6.39
N ASN A 271 23.03 -6.72 -5.48
CA ASN A 271 22.85 -6.78 -4.04
C ASN A 271 21.67 -5.89 -3.59
N SER A 272 20.56 -6.50 -3.13
CA SER A 272 19.28 -5.83 -2.90
C SER A 272 19.32 -4.86 -1.71
N GLY A 273 20.51 -4.60 -1.14
CA GLY A 273 20.67 -3.75 0.04
C GLY A 273 19.85 -4.22 1.25
N GLY A 274 19.50 -5.51 1.31
CA GLY A 274 18.78 -6.13 2.42
C GLY A 274 17.27 -6.04 2.35
N GLY A 275 16.67 -5.39 1.34
CA GLY A 275 15.22 -5.24 1.24
C GLY A 275 14.46 -6.56 1.01
N SER A 276 15.14 -7.64 0.65
CA SER A 276 14.57 -9.00 0.59
C SER A 276 14.53 -9.72 1.94
N LEU A 277 15.22 -9.21 2.96
CA LEU A 277 15.49 -9.85 4.25
C LEU A 277 16.26 -11.19 4.14
N VAL A 278 16.94 -11.42 3.02
CA VAL A 278 17.94 -12.48 2.88
C VAL A 278 19.17 -12.10 3.68
N TYR A 279 19.65 -13.02 4.53
CA TYR A 279 20.87 -12.79 5.31
C TYR A 279 22.11 -12.81 4.41
N VAL A 280 22.94 -11.79 4.50
CA VAL A 280 24.17 -11.65 3.74
C VAL A 280 25.37 -11.87 4.68
N ASP A 281 25.55 -10.97 5.63
CA ASP A 281 26.64 -10.98 6.62
C ASP A 281 26.28 -10.11 7.84
N GLU A 282 27.23 -9.90 8.76
CA GLU A 282 27.05 -9.06 9.96
C GLU A 282 27.34 -7.56 9.69
N ASN A 283 27.67 -7.16 8.46
CA ASN A 283 28.01 -5.78 8.15
C ASN A 283 26.76 -4.95 7.84
N PRO A 284 26.46 -3.89 8.61
CA PRO A 284 25.30 -3.03 8.35
C PRO A 284 25.26 -2.44 6.93
N SER A 285 26.41 -2.22 6.29
CA SER A 285 26.45 -1.68 4.92
C SER A 285 25.85 -2.62 3.87
N SER A 286 25.77 -3.91 4.16
CA SER A 286 25.09 -4.89 3.29
C SER A 286 23.57 -4.75 3.28
N TYR A 287 23.02 -3.91 4.17
CA TYR A 287 21.59 -3.69 4.37
C TYR A 287 21.19 -2.22 4.18
N SER A 288 21.79 -1.54 3.19
CA SER A 288 21.60 -0.11 2.91
C SER A 288 20.13 0.25 2.60
N SER A 289 19.36 -0.63 1.96
CA SER A 289 17.93 -0.44 1.72
C SER A 289 17.11 -0.27 3.01
N ILE A 290 17.60 -0.79 4.13
CA ILE A 290 17.01 -0.69 5.46
C ILE A 290 17.61 0.51 6.19
N PHE A 291 18.92 0.49 6.44
CA PHE A 291 19.56 1.40 7.39
C PHE A 291 19.77 2.82 6.87
N ASP A 292 19.96 3.03 5.54
CA ASP A 292 20.08 4.37 4.98
C ASP A 292 18.71 5.10 4.90
N ASN A 293 17.62 4.38 5.16
CA ASN A 293 16.26 4.89 5.17
C ASN A 293 15.62 4.85 6.57
N ALA A 294 16.43 4.88 7.60
CA ALA A 294 15.95 4.98 8.97
C ALA A 294 15.11 6.25 9.16
N VAL A 295 13.99 6.12 9.85
CA VAL A 295 13.11 7.25 10.20
C VAL A 295 13.60 7.88 11.50
N SER A 296 13.97 7.04 12.48
CA SER A 296 14.53 7.48 13.74
C SER A 296 15.87 8.17 13.55
N SER A 297 16.08 9.31 14.18
CA SER A 297 17.25 10.18 13.95
C SER A 297 18.56 9.70 14.61
N LYS A 298 18.51 8.68 15.49
CA LYS A 298 19.64 8.24 16.32
C LYS A 298 19.73 6.72 16.37
N ILE A 299 19.96 6.10 15.22
CA ILE A 299 20.16 4.65 15.14
C ILE A 299 21.60 4.32 15.53
N SER A 300 21.77 3.50 16.55
CA SER A 300 23.08 2.99 16.97
C SER A 300 23.45 1.71 16.23
N ASP A 301 24.74 1.33 16.29
CA ASP A 301 25.18 0.03 15.74
C ASP A 301 24.52 -1.15 16.47
N ASN A 302 24.17 -1.00 17.75
CA ASN A 302 23.43 -2.03 18.48
C ASN A 302 22.01 -2.23 17.91
N ASP A 303 21.35 -1.14 17.48
CA ASP A 303 20.02 -1.21 16.85
C ASP A 303 20.10 -1.96 15.52
N LYS A 304 21.08 -1.61 14.68
CA LYS A 304 21.33 -2.31 13.41
C LYS A 304 21.66 -3.80 13.64
N ASN A 305 22.50 -4.10 14.63
CA ASN A 305 22.88 -5.47 14.94
C ASN A 305 21.69 -6.31 15.44
N ARG A 306 20.70 -5.72 16.14
CA ARG A 306 19.47 -6.43 16.50
C ARG A 306 18.65 -6.83 15.27
N VAL A 307 18.51 -5.92 14.30
CA VAL A 307 17.84 -6.21 13.01
C VAL A 307 18.58 -7.29 12.23
N ILE A 308 19.91 -7.20 12.10
CA ILE A 308 20.73 -8.22 11.41
C ILE A 308 20.61 -9.58 12.11
N THR A 309 20.61 -9.59 13.45
CA THR A 309 20.43 -10.82 14.24
C THR A 309 19.06 -11.45 13.97
N ALA A 310 18.00 -10.65 13.88
CA ALA A 310 16.66 -11.12 13.53
C ALA A 310 16.65 -11.71 12.11
N ILE A 311 17.21 -11.01 11.11
CA ILE A 311 17.33 -11.50 9.72
C ILE A 311 18.10 -12.81 9.65
N LYS A 312 19.20 -12.97 10.41
CA LYS A 312 19.98 -14.19 10.48
C LYS A 312 19.15 -15.38 11.00
N ASN A 313 18.41 -15.17 12.10
CA ASN A 313 17.55 -16.20 12.67
C ASN A 313 16.37 -16.54 11.74
N LEU A 314 15.81 -15.56 11.04
CA LEU A 314 14.79 -15.75 10.01
C LEU A 314 15.28 -16.72 8.93
N ASN A 315 16.46 -16.47 8.37
CA ASN A 315 17.00 -17.27 7.26
C ASN A 315 17.32 -18.70 7.70
N SER A 316 17.64 -18.92 8.98
CA SER A 316 17.81 -20.25 9.55
C SER A 316 16.51 -20.92 10.01
N GLY A 317 15.38 -20.22 9.95
CA GLY A 317 14.08 -20.70 10.47
C GLY A 317 14.06 -20.88 11.99
N SER A 318 14.93 -20.17 12.74
CA SER A 318 15.13 -20.40 14.17
C SER A 318 14.52 -19.28 15.01
N ASN A 319 13.86 -19.63 16.12
CA ASN A 319 13.38 -18.68 17.13
C ASN A 319 12.51 -17.55 16.54
N LEU A 320 11.65 -17.86 15.55
CA LEU A 320 10.89 -16.86 14.79
C LEU A 320 10.09 -15.94 15.72
N GLU A 321 9.33 -16.49 16.67
CA GLU A 321 8.52 -15.69 17.60
C GLU A 321 9.32 -14.81 18.57
N LYS A 322 10.61 -15.13 18.78
CA LYS A 322 11.49 -14.30 19.58
C LYS A 322 11.87 -13.00 18.86
N TYR A 323 12.06 -13.09 17.55
CA TYR A 323 12.58 -12.00 16.73
C TYR A 323 11.53 -11.32 15.87
N PHE A 324 10.35 -11.93 15.67
CA PHE A 324 9.29 -11.41 14.83
C PHE A 324 7.93 -11.46 15.53
N ASP A 325 7.10 -10.46 15.28
CA ASP A 325 5.69 -10.55 15.63
C ASP A 325 4.96 -11.40 14.59
N VAL A 326 5.06 -12.72 14.77
CA VAL A 326 4.58 -13.70 13.79
C VAL A 326 3.10 -13.52 13.51
N ASP A 327 2.29 -13.30 14.53
CA ASP A 327 0.84 -13.15 14.37
C ASP A 327 0.47 -11.92 13.52
N GLU A 328 1.07 -10.76 13.81
CA GLU A 328 0.86 -9.54 13.04
C GLU A 328 1.36 -9.69 11.60
N ILE A 329 2.53 -10.31 11.40
CA ILE A 329 3.11 -10.52 10.07
C ILE A 329 2.25 -11.49 9.23
N LEU A 330 1.65 -12.52 9.83
CA LEU A 330 0.74 -13.41 9.12
C LEU A 330 -0.56 -12.69 8.70
N ARG A 331 -1.11 -11.80 9.53
CA ARG A 331 -2.25 -10.93 9.17
C ARG A 331 -1.86 -10.00 8.02
N TYR A 332 -0.68 -9.36 8.12
CA TYR A 332 -0.13 -8.52 7.07
C TYR A 332 -0.06 -9.26 5.74
N PHE A 333 0.56 -10.46 5.70
CA PHE A 333 0.66 -11.24 4.46
C PHE A 333 -0.69 -11.75 3.95
N ALA A 334 -1.63 -12.11 4.82
CA ALA A 334 -2.97 -12.50 4.41
C ALA A 334 -3.68 -11.34 3.68
N ALA A 335 -3.71 -10.15 4.28
CA ALA A 335 -4.26 -8.97 3.62
C ALA A 335 -3.50 -8.63 2.34
N HIS A 336 -2.17 -8.63 2.39
CA HIS A 336 -1.31 -8.31 1.25
C HIS A 336 -1.55 -9.25 0.06
N THR A 337 -1.71 -10.55 0.31
CA THR A 337 -2.03 -11.57 -0.72
C THR A 337 -3.40 -11.34 -1.34
N VAL A 338 -4.41 -10.94 -0.54
CA VAL A 338 -5.73 -10.55 -1.06
C VAL A 338 -5.61 -9.36 -1.99
N LEU A 339 -4.85 -8.35 -1.60
CA LEU A 339 -4.73 -7.05 -2.27
C LEU A 339 -3.87 -7.07 -3.55
N VAL A 340 -3.03 -8.07 -3.74
CA VAL A 340 -2.14 -8.22 -4.92
C VAL A 340 -1.38 -6.91 -5.19
N ASN A 341 -0.63 -6.42 -4.20
CA ASN A 341 0.27 -5.29 -4.39
C ASN A 341 1.66 -5.80 -4.78
N LEU A 342 2.00 -5.70 -6.07
CA LEU A 342 3.28 -6.19 -6.60
C LEU A 342 4.39 -5.13 -6.59
N ASP A 343 4.11 -3.88 -6.20
CA ASP A 343 5.13 -2.88 -5.93
C ASP A 343 5.60 -2.97 -4.46
N SER A 344 6.04 -4.15 -4.03
CA SER A 344 6.23 -4.45 -2.62
C SER A 344 7.30 -5.50 -2.34
N TYR A 345 7.35 -5.98 -1.08
CA TYR A 345 8.22 -7.06 -0.62
C TYR A 345 8.10 -8.34 -1.45
N ILE A 346 6.88 -8.76 -1.85
CA ILE A 346 6.63 -10.06 -2.51
C ILE A 346 7.05 -10.12 -3.98
N SER A 347 7.60 -9.06 -4.52
CA SER A 347 8.09 -9.00 -5.91
C SER A 347 9.58 -8.67 -5.96
N ASN A 348 10.12 -8.48 -7.16
CA ASN A 348 11.49 -8.01 -7.37
C ASN A 348 11.74 -6.57 -6.88
N MET A 349 10.68 -5.84 -6.47
CA MET A 349 10.79 -4.46 -5.98
C MET A 349 11.36 -4.35 -4.57
N GLN A 350 11.02 -5.28 -3.66
CA GLN A 350 11.59 -5.37 -2.29
C GLN A 350 11.46 -4.06 -1.50
N GLN A 351 10.33 -3.37 -1.60
CA GLN A 351 10.09 -2.04 -1.04
C GLN A 351 8.67 -1.90 -0.48
N ASN A 352 8.30 -0.68 -0.11
CA ASN A 352 6.95 -0.30 0.32
C ASN A 352 6.46 -1.05 1.56
N TYR A 353 7.35 -1.22 2.51
CA TYR A 353 7.04 -1.66 3.87
C TYR A 353 8.02 -1.01 4.85
N TYR A 354 7.61 -0.94 6.12
CA TYR A 354 8.48 -0.50 7.21
C TYR A 354 8.79 -1.68 8.12
N ILE A 355 10.00 -1.65 8.66
CA ILE A 355 10.41 -2.48 9.79
C ILE A 355 10.28 -1.62 11.04
N TYR A 356 9.51 -2.08 12.02
CA TYR A 356 9.53 -1.56 13.37
C TYR A 356 10.24 -2.55 14.28
N GLU A 357 11.40 -2.16 14.81
CA GLU A 357 12.18 -2.98 15.74
C GLU A 357 12.04 -2.44 17.14
N ARG A 358 11.64 -3.27 18.09
CA ARG A 358 11.57 -2.94 19.49
C ARG A 358 12.09 -4.10 20.35
N ASN A 359 13.17 -3.85 21.12
CA ASN A 359 13.76 -4.83 22.03
C ASN A 359 14.17 -6.16 21.34
N GLY A 360 14.59 -6.11 20.10
CA GLY A 360 15.00 -7.29 19.31
C GLY A 360 13.85 -8.01 18.60
N LYS A 361 12.61 -7.50 18.68
CA LYS A 361 11.44 -8.04 17.98
C LYS A 361 11.02 -7.09 16.85
N ILE A 362 10.74 -7.65 15.69
CA ILE A 362 10.38 -6.95 14.46
C ILE A 362 8.90 -7.15 14.15
N SER A 363 8.21 -6.03 13.86
CA SER A 363 6.91 -5.96 13.20
C SER A 363 7.05 -5.35 11.81
N ILE A 364 6.12 -5.67 10.90
CA ILE A 364 6.08 -5.16 9.52
C ILE A 364 4.87 -4.24 9.37
N LEU A 365 5.12 -3.01 8.92
CA LEU A 365 4.05 -2.04 8.70
C LEU A 365 3.84 -1.81 7.20
N PRO A 366 2.61 -1.85 6.70
CA PRO A 366 2.27 -1.70 5.28
C PRO A 366 2.44 -0.26 4.79
N TRP A 367 2.97 -0.06 3.58
CA TRP A 367 3.10 1.27 2.99
C TRP A 367 2.84 1.26 1.48
N ASP A 368 2.21 2.34 0.97
CA ASP A 368 2.01 2.64 -0.46
C ASP A 368 1.21 1.56 -1.23
N TYR A 369 -0.09 1.54 -1.01
CA TYR A 369 -1.03 0.60 -1.63
C TYR A 369 -1.82 1.20 -2.80
N GLY A 370 -1.44 2.38 -3.29
CA GLY A 370 -2.06 3.00 -4.47
C GLY A 370 -1.95 2.16 -5.75
N LEU A 371 -1.04 1.18 -5.78
CA LEU A 371 -0.85 0.21 -6.86
C LEU A 371 -1.32 -1.21 -6.50
N ALA A 372 -2.06 -1.38 -5.42
CA ALA A 372 -2.73 -2.63 -5.10
C ALA A 372 -3.78 -3.02 -6.16
N PHE A 373 -4.39 -4.18 -5.98
CA PHE A 373 -5.39 -4.72 -6.90
C PHE A 373 -4.88 -4.83 -8.35
N GLY A 374 -3.61 -5.23 -8.48
CA GLY A 374 -2.97 -5.44 -9.76
C GLY A 374 -2.61 -4.15 -10.53
N GLY A 375 -2.46 -3.02 -9.86
CA GLY A 375 -2.07 -1.75 -10.47
C GLY A 375 -0.63 -1.67 -10.96
N PHE A 376 0.19 -2.70 -10.71
CA PHE A 376 1.61 -2.75 -11.08
C PHE A 376 2.03 -4.16 -11.51
N GLN A 377 2.62 -4.31 -12.69
CA GLN A 377 3.24 -5.55 -13.23
C GLN A 377 2.41 -6.85 -13.07
N SER A 378 1.11 -6.75 -12.97
CA SER A 378 0.22 -7.89 -12.69
C SER A 378 -0.11 -8.77 -13.91
N GLY A 379 0.29 -8.36 -15.09
CA GLY A 379 -0.01 -9.08 -16.33
C GLY A 379 -1.44 -8.83 -16.83
N ASN A 380 -2.41 -9.62 -16.40
CA ASN A 380 -3.80 -9.55 -16.85
C ASN A 380 -4.79 -9.80 -15.69
N ALA A 381 -6.08 -9.66 -15.97
CA ALA A 381 -7.13 -9.87 -14.98
C ALA A 381 -7.10 -11.27 -14.33
N SER A 382 -6.82 -12.33 -15.11
CA SER A 382 -6.74 -13.69 -14.57
C SER A 382 -5.59 -13.86 -13.59
N SER A 383 -4.43 -13.26 -13.85
CA SER A 383 -3.27 -13.31 -12.95
C SER A 383 -3.55 -12.65 -11.60
N VAL A 384 -4.34 -11.58 -11.58
CA VAL A 384 -4.72 -10.88 -10.35
C VAL A 384 -5.79 -11.65 -9.59
N VAL A 385 -6.85 -12.08 -10.29
CA VAL A 385 -7.96 -12.82 -9.68
C VAL A 385 -7.49 -14.14 -9.09
N ASN A 386 -6.62 -14.87 -9.80
CA ASN A 386 -6.15 -16.19 -9.39
C ASN A 386 -4.77 -16.16 -8.71
N PHE A 387 -4.28 -15.00 -8.29
CA PHE A 387 -2.98 -14.90 -7.64
C PHE A 387 -2.86 -15.95 -6.51
N PRO A 388 -1.81 -16.82 -6.53
CA PRO A 388 -1.75 -17.99 -5.65
C PRO A 388 -1.57 -17.58 -4.19
N ILE A 389 -2.26 -18.29 -3.28
CA ILE A 389 -2.20 -17.96 -1.86
C ILE A 389 -1.04 -18.62 -1.12
N ASP A 390 -0.54 -19.77 -1.60
CA ASP A 390 0.55 -20.50 -0.95
C ASP A 390 1.93 -20.17 -1.52
N THR A 391 1.97 -19.54 -2.70
CA THR A 391 3.20 -18.99 -3.31
C THR A 391 2.96 -17.56 -3.78
N PRO A 392 2.58 -16.63 -2.88
CA PRO A 392 2.15 -15.28 -3.25
C PRO A 392 3.34 -14.36 -3.53
N VAL A 393 4.14 -14.72 -4.53
CA VAL A 393 5.30 -13.95 -5.02
C VAL A 393 5.21 -13.73 -6.52
N SER A 394 5.87 -12.70 -7.04
CA SER A 394 5.85 -12.36 -8.45
C SER A 394 7.24 -12.00 -8.96
N GLY A 395 7.70 -12.69 -10.01
CA GLY A 395 9.01 -12.47 -10.63
C GLY A 395 10.21 -12.88 -9.77
N VAL A 396 9.96 -13.60 -8.67
CA VAL A 396 10.96 -14.12 -7.71
C VAL A 396 10.48 -15.46 -7.18
N SER A 397 11.38 -16.23 -6.56
CA SER A 397 11.01 -17.45 -5.85
C SER A 397 10.61 -17.19 -4.40
N MET A 398 9.95 -18.15 -3.75
CA MET A 398 9.62 -18.07 -2.31
C MET A 398 10.89 -17.98 -1.45
N GLU A 399 11.95 -18.70 -1.82
CA GLU A 399 13.24 -18.72 -1.12
C GLU A 399 13.92 -17.33 -1.12
N ASP A 400 13.65 -16.50 -2.16
CA ASP A 400 14.13 -15.13 -2.21
C ASP A 400 13.39 -14.18 -1.26
N ARG A 401 12.34 -14.67 -0.57
CA ARG A 401 11.49 -13.92 0.35
C ARG A 401 11.36 -14.64 1.70
N PRO A 402 12.48 -14.72 2.45
CA PRO A 402 12.57 -15.55 3.65
C PRO A 402 11.51 -15.22 4.72
N LEU A 403 11.07 -13.95 4.85
CA LEU A 403 10.03 -13.61 5.82
C LEU A 403 8.70 -14.31 5.52
N LEU A 404 8.32 -14.38 4.26
CA LEU A 404 7.13 -15.10 3.84
C LEU A 404 7.35 -16.62 3.83
N ASN A 405 8.46 -17.05 3.20
CA ASN A 405 8.75 -18.48 3.00
C ASN A 405 8.89 -19.20 4.33
N LYS A 406 9.74 -18.70 5.25
CA LYS A 406 10.02 -19.36 6.53
C LYS A 406 8.79 -19.40 7.46
N LEU A 407 7.90 -18.44 7.36
CA LEU A 407 6.64 -18.50 8.11
C LEU A 407 5.69 -19.55 7.53
N LEU A 408 5.54 -19.62 6.20
CA LEU A 408 4.63 -20.59 5.57
C LEU A 408 5.21 -22.02 5.48
N GLU A 409 6.51 -22.23 5.77
CA GLU A 409 7.11 -23.55 6.00
C GLU A 409 6.64 -24.21 7.32
N VAL A 410 6.09 -23.42 8.26
CA VAL A 410 5.59 -23.92 9.54
C VAL A 410 4.08 -24.16 9.41
N ASP A 411 3.63 -25.42 9.52
CA ASP A 411 2.23 -25.81 9.31
C ASP A 411 1.25 -25.01 10.16
N GLU A 412 1.55 -24.76 11.44
CA GLU A 412 0.72 -24.00 12.36
C GLU A 412 0.55 -22.54 11.89
N TYR A 413 1.63 -21.90 11.40
CA TYR A 413 1.59 -20.53 10.89
C TYR A 413 0.86 -20.45 9.55
N LYS A 414 1.06 -21.45 8.69
CA LYS A 414 0.35 -21.55 7.42
C LYS A 414 -1.16 -21.70 7.63
N GLU A 415 -1.59 -22.56 8.56
CA GLU A 415 -3.01 -22.69 8.87
C GLU A 415 -3.60 -21.40 9.44
N LYS A 416 -2.86 -20.69 10.29
CA LYS A 416 -3.28 -19.40 10.82
C LYS A 416 -3.37 -18.32 9.74
N TYR A 417 -2.42 -18.31 8.81
CA TYR A 417 -2.48 -17.44 7.63
C TYR A 417 -3.72 -17.75 6.77
N HIS A 418 -4.04 -19.02 6.54
CA HIS A 418 -5.26 -19.44 5.84
C HIS A 418 -6.53 -19.04 6.62
N GLU A 419 -6.51 -19.07 7.95
CA GLU A 419 -7.61 -18.60 8.77
C GLU A 419 -7.83 -17.09 8.56
N TYR A 420 -6.78 -16.29 8.50
CA TYR A 420 -6.89 -14.86 8.21
C TYR A 420 -7.40 -14.57 6.80
N LEU A 421 -6.99 -15.35 5.80
CA LEU A 421 -7.59 -15.29 4.46
C LEU A 421 -9.09 -15.58 4.48
N ARG A 422 -9.54 -16.63 5.21
CA ARG A 422 -10.98 -16.93 5.39
C ARG A 422 -11.71 -15.78 6.06
N GLN A 423 -11.15 -15.20 7.12
CA GLN A 423 -11.75 -14.06 7.82
C GLN A 423 -11.96 -12.86 6.88
N ILE A 424 -10.99 -12.54 6.01
CA ILE A 424 -11.14 -11.48 5.02
C ILE A 424 -12.21 -11.85 4.00
N VAL A 425 -12.18 -13.05 3.44
CA VAL A 425 -13.16 -13.47 2.42
C VAL A 425 -14.57 -13.45 2.97
N ASP A 426 -14.81 -14.16 4.08
CA ASP A 426 -16.15 -14.32 4.65
C ASP A 426 -16.68 -13.02 5.27
N GLY A 427 -15.82 -12.31 6.01
CA GLY A 427 -16.25 -11.19 6.83
C GLY A 427 -16.11 -9.83 6.16
N TYR A 428 -15.30 -9.67 5.12
CA TYR A 428 -15.15 -8.40 4.43
C TYR A 428 -15.78 -8.43 3.02
N PHE A 429 -15.59 -9.49 2.24
CA PHE A 429 -16.13 -9.58 0.88
C PHE A 429 -17.54 -10.21 0.85
N GLU A 430 -17.73 -11.43 1.35
CA GLU A 430 -19.04 -12.12 1.29
C GLU A 430 -20.10 -11.47 2.17
N SER A 431 -19.71 -10.77 3.23
CA SER A 431 -20.64 -9.98 4.05
C SER A 431 -21.20 -8.74 3.33
N GLY A 432 -20.62 -8.36 2.20
CA GLY A 432 -20.94 -7.14 1.47
C GLY A 432 -20.27 -5.87 2.03
N LEU A 433 -19.38 -5.99 3.04
CA LEU A 433 -18.67 -4.85 3.63
C LEU A 433 -17.78 -4.16 2.58
N PHE A 434 -17.08 -4.93 1.72
CA PHE A 434 -16.26 -4.38 0.64
C PHE A 434 -17.04 -3.42 -0.27
N GLU A 435 -18.15 -3.88 -0.82
CA GLU A 435 -18.98 -3.05 -1.70
C GLU A 435 -19.61 -1.87 -0.96
N SER A 436 -20.09 -2.10 0.27
CA SER A 436 -20.68 -1.02 1.06
C SER A 436 -19.66 0.06 1.43
N THR A 437 -18.40 -0.31 1.68
CA THR A 437 -17.31 0.63 1.93
C THR A 437 -17.00 1.44 0.67
N ILE A 438 -16.88 0.81 -0.49
CA ILE A 438 -16.68 1.51 -1.78
C ILE A 438 -17.80 2.52 -2.02
N ASN A 439 -19.06 2.12 -1.85
CA ASN A 439 -20.21 2.99 -2.06
C ASN A 439 -20.26 4.15 -1.04
N SER A 440 -19.86 3.92 0.19
CA SER A 440 -19.74 4.96 1.21
C SER A 440 -18.66 5.97 0.86
N VAL A 441 -17.50 5.49 0.42
CA VAL A 441 -16.39 6.34 -0.02
C VAL A 441 -16.80 7.11 -1.27
N ASP A 442 -17.44 6.47 -2.26
CA ASP A 442 -17.97 7.16 -3.45
C ASP A 442 -18.91 8.30 -3.06
N THR A 443 -19.86 8.04 -2.16
CA THR A 443 -20.78 9.09 -1.66
C THR A 443 -20.02 10.27 -1.06
N LYS A 444 -18.91 10.00 -0.36
CA LYS A 444 -18.08 11.02 0.28
C LYS A 444 -17.25 11.84 -0.72
N ILE A 445 -16.68 11.21 -1.77
CA ILE A 445 -15.67 11.83 -2.63
C ILE A 445 -16.17 12.23 -4.02
N ASN A 446 -17.29 11.69 -4.47
CA ASN A 446 -17.80 11.82 -5.85
C ASN A 446 -17.79 13.27 -6.38
N GLU A 447 -18.39 14.22 -5.64
CA GLU A 447 -18.41 15.63 -6.06
C GLU A 447 -17.02 16.29 -6.06
N TYR A 448 -16.10 15.85 -5.18
CA TYR A 448 -14.73 16.33 -5.20
C TYR A 448 -13.97 15.81 -6.41
N VAL A 449 -14.12 14.54 -6.76
CA VAL A 449 -13.49 13.95 -7.96
C VAL A 449 -14.04 14.57 -9.23
N LYS A 450 -15.36 14.80 -9.31
CA LYS A 450 -16.01 15.44 -10.44
C LYS A 450 -15.51 16.86 -10.71
N ASN A 451 -15.24 17.60 -9.65
CA ASN A 451 -14.78 18.98 -9.72
C ASN A 451 -13.23 19.10 -9.65
N ASN A 452 -12.53 17.97 -9.57
CA ASN A 452 -11.08 17.94 -9.47
C ASN A 452 -10.43 18.11 -10.85
N ILE A 453 -9.49 19.03 -10.96
CA ILE A 453 -8.63 19.18 -12.14
C ILE A 453 -7.47 18.19 -12.00
N SER A 454 -7.74 16.90 -12.20
CA SER A 454 -6.69 15.90 -12.20
C SER A 454 -6.07 15.77 -13.59
N PRO A 455 -4.74 15.80 -13.72
CA PRO A 455 -4.07 15.51 -15.00
C PRO A 455 -4.02 14.00 -15.29
N TYR A 456 -4.47 13.15 -14.36
CA TYR A 456 -4.26 11.70 -14.44
C TYR A 456 -5.52 10.95 -14.84
N HIS A 457 -6.66 11.29 -14.23
CA HIS A 457 -7.92 10.56 -14.42
C HIS A 457 -9.09 11.52 -14.63
N THR A 458 -9.94 11.21 -15.62
CA THR A 458 -11.19 11.92 -15.83
C THR A 458 -12.27 11.40 -14.88
N TYR A 459 -13.31 12.19 -14.66
CA TYR A 459 -14.47 11.75 -13.88
C TYR A 459 -15.17 10.52 -14.49
N GLU A 460 -15.22 10.43 -15.84
CA GLU A 460 -15.74 9.25 -16.53
C GLU A 460 -14.90 7.99 -16.25
N GLN A 461 -13.57 8.11 -16.24
CA GLN A 461 -12.68 6.99 -15.86
C GLN A 461 -12.93 6.54 -14.43
N TYR A 462 -13.11 7.50 -13.50
CA TYR A 462 -13.49 7.19 -12.12
C TYR A 462 -14.80 6.42 -12.05
N GLN A 463 -15.88 6.91 -12.68
CA GLN A 463 -17.17 6.25 -12.68
C GLN A 463 -17.12 4.84 -13.28
N ASN A 464 -16.37 4.65 -14.37
CA ASN A 464 -16.21 3.36 -15.03
C ASN A 464 -15.33 2.38 -14.21
N SER A 465 -14.48 2.88 -13.33
CA SER A 465 -13.59 2.05 -12.51
C SER A 465 -14.32 1.38 -11.34
N LEU A 466 -15.33 2.02 -10.75
CA LEU A 466 -15.99 1.51 -9.54
C LEU A 466 -16.66 0.14 -9.73
N PRO A 467 -17.50 -0.11 -10.76
CA PRO A 467 -18.08 -1.43 -10.98
C PRO A 467 -17.02 -2.50 -11.27
N GLU A 468 -15.93 -2.17 -11.95
CA GLU A 468 -14.85 -3.10 -12.21
C GLU A 468 -14.04 -3.38 -10.93
N PHE A 469 -13.92 -2.40 -10.03
CA PHE A 469 -13.28 -2.60 -8.73
C PHE A 469 -14.07 -3.55 -7.83
N ILE A 470 -15.40 -3.35 -7.74
CA ILE A 470 -16.30 -4.24 -6.99
C ILE A 470 -16.21 -5.67 -7.56
N LYS A 471 -16.28 -5.80 -8.88
CA LYS A 471 -16.19 -7.08 -9.57
C LYS A 471 -14.86 -7.80 -9.34
N LEU A 472 -13.73 -7.06 -9.41
CA LEU A 472 -12.43 -7.63 -9.08
C LEU A 472 -12.40 -8.21 -7.68
N GLY A 473 -12.91 -7.46 -6.69
CA GLY A 473 -12.93 -7.91 -5.31
C GLY A 473 -13.69 -9.23 -5.12
N TYR A 474 -14.88 -9.35 -5.71
CA TYR A 474 -15.68 -10.58 -5.62
C TYR A 474 -15.03 -11.77 -6.35
N LEU A 475 -14.49 -11.57 -7.57
CA LEU A 475 -13.79 -12.64 -8.29
C LEU A 475 -12.53 -13.09 -7.53
N ARG A 476 -11.79 -12.15 -6.91
CA ARG A 476 -10.62 -12.46 -6.08
C ARG A 476 -11.01 -13.27 -4.85
N ALA A 477 -12.07 -12.88 -4.14
CA ALA A 477 -12.59 -13.60 -2.99
C ALA A 477 -13.04 -15.02 -3.35
N GLU A 478 -13.74 -15.18 -4.48
CA GLU A 478 -14.14 -16.50 -5.01
C GLU A 478 -12.93 -17.39 -5.28
N SER A 479 -11.89 -16.84 -5.92
CA SER A 479 -10.65 -17.56 -6.19
C SER A 479 -9.95 -17.99 -4.90
N ILE A 480 -9.80 -17.11 -3.91
CA ILE A 480 -9.19 -17.43 -2.62
C ILE A 480 -9.97 -18.54 -1.93
N LYS A 481 -11.30 -18.46 -1.91
CA LYS A 481 -12.18 -19.49 -1.33
C LYS A 481 -11.96 -20.85 -1.99
N GLY A 482 -11.88 -20.88 -3.33
CA GLY A 482 -11.58 -22.11 -4.08
C GLY A 482 -10.19 -22.67 -3.77
N GLN A 483 -9.18 -21.80 -3.63
CA GLN A 483 -7.82 -22.19 -3.26
C GLN A 483 -7.76 -22.75 -1.83
N LEU A 484 -8.43 -22.12 -0.87
CA LEU A 484 -8.53 -22.60 0.51
C LEU A 484 -9.29 -23.92 0.63
N ALA A 485 -10.26 -24.16 -0.26
CA ALA A 485 -11.02 -25.42 -0.33
C ALA A 485 -10.30 -26.53 -1.12
N GLY A 486 -9.17 -26.23 -1.77
CA GLY A 486 -8.43 -27.17 -2.63
C GLY A 486 -9.12 -27.49 -3.96
N THR A 487 -10.16 -26.72 -4.35
CA THR A 487 -10.83 -26.86 -5.65
C THR A 487 -10.13 -26.06 -6.75
N ILE A 488 -9.31 -25.09 -6.37
CA ILE A 488 -8.39 -24.33 -7.22
C ILE A 488 -6.98 -24.55 -6.67
N PRO A 489 -5.96 -24.81 -7.50
CA PRO A 489 -4.59 -24.93 -7.03
C PRO A 489 -4.12 -23.63 -6.34
N SER A 490 -3.51 -23.75 -5.15
CA SER A 490 -3.09 -22.64 -4.30
C SER A 490 -1.65 -22.17 -4.57
N THR A 491 -0.90 -22.88 -5.42
CA THR A 491 0.48 -22.57 -5.80
C THR A 491 0.61 -22.22 -7.27
N ALA A 492 1.62 -21.45 -7.62
CA ALA A 492 1.90 -21.06 -9.00
C ALA A 492 2.17 -22.28 -9.90
N GLU A 493 2.91 -23.26 -9.39
CA GLU A 493 3.20 -24.52 -10.08
C GLU A 493 1.91 -25.32 -10.33
N GLY A 494 1.05 -25.44 -9.30
CA GLY A 494 -0.22 -26.13 -9.43
C GLY A 494 -1.13 -25.49 -10.46
N GLN A 495 -1.25 -24.16 -10.46
CA GLN A 495 -2.04 -23.40 -11.45
C GLN A 495 -1.46 -23.50 -12.87
N SER A 496 -0.13 -23.61 -12.99
CA SER A 496 0.53 -23.83 -14.29
C SER A 496 0.32 -25.26 -14.81
N ALA A 497 0.23 -26.25 -13.92
CA ALA A 497 -0.02 -27.64 -14.26
C ALA A 497 -1.49 -27.90 -14.62
N ASP A 498 -2.42 -27.25 -13.93
CA ASP A 498 -3.86 -27.34 -14.19
C ASP A 498 -4.53 -25.97 -13.97
N ASN A 499 -4.87 -25.34 -15.08
CA ASN A 499 -5.56 -24.04 -15.10
C ASN A 499 -7.08 -24.15 -15.34
N SER A 500 -7.60 -25.37 -15.45
CA SER A 500 -9.01 -25.60 -15.82
C SER A 500 -10.01 -25.17 -14.76
N SER A 501 -9.58 -25.13 -13.50
CA SER A 501 -10.39 -24.73 -12.34
C SER A 501 -10.27 -23.25 -11.97
N LEU A 502 -9.42 -22.47 -12.67
CA LEU A 502 -9.21 -21.07 -12.39
C LEU A 502 -10.47 -20.24 -12.66
N ILE A 503 -10.71 -19.23 -11.83
CA ILE A 503 -11.82 -18.29 -12.01
C ILE A 503 -11.65 -17.56 -13.35
N ASN A 504 -12.71 -17.54 -14.13
CA ASN A 504 -12.74 -16.84 -15.42
C ASN A 504 -12.88 -15.33 -15.21
N ALA A 505 -11.82 -14.59 -15.45
CA ALA A 505 -11.75 -13.13 -15.34
C ALA A 505 -11.88 -12.39 -16.68
N SER A 506 -12.29 -13.05 -17.76
CA SER A 506 -12.32 -12.46 -19.12
C SER A 506 -13.28 -11.26 -19.24
N SER A 507 -14.30 -11.18 -18.38
CA SER A 507 -15.26 -10.08 -18.35
C SER A 507 -14.80 -8.89 -17.51
N LEU A 508 -13.63 -8.99 -16.83
CA LEU A 508 -13.10 -7.93 -15.97
C LEU A 508 -12.18 -7.01 -16.77
N ASN A 509 -12.50 -5.73 -16.80
CA ASN A 509 -11.63 -4.69 -17.35
C ASN A 509 -10.70 -4.13 -16.27
N ILE A 510 -9.61 -4.85 -15.99
CA ILE A 510 -8.66 -4.44 -14.94
C ILE A 510 -7.97 -3.11 -15.27
N SER A 511 -7.83 -2.74 -16.55
CA SER A 511 -7.20 -1.47 -16.95
C SER A 511 -8.03 -0.24 -16.56
N ALA A 512 -9.34 -0.41 -16.33
CA ALA A 512 -10.20 0.66 -15.83
C ALA A 512 -9.79 1.15 -14.43
N LEU A 513 -9.11 0.31 -13.64
CA LEU A 513 -8.68 0.64 -12.28
C LEU A 513 -7.44 1.55 -12.23
N GLY A 514 -6.85 1.88 -13.38
CA GLY A 514 -5.58 2.60 -13.43
C GLY A 514 -4.38 1.71 -13.09
N SER A 515 -3.24 2.10 -13.61
CA SER A 515 -1.96 1.42 -13.37
C SER A 515 -0.79 2.38 -13.52
N MET A 516 0.35 2.02 -12.95
CA MET A 516 1.61 2.74 -13.13
C MET A 516 2.65 1.79 -13.73
N MET A 517 3.27 2.17 -14.84
CA MET A 517 4.32 1.45 -15.58
C MET A 517 4.12 -0.07 -15.73
N GLY A 518 3.75 -0.52 -16.92
CA GLY A 518 3.79 -1.92 -17.32
C GLY A 518 2.44 -2.57 -17.66
N GLY A 519 1.34 -1.86 -17.52
CA GLY A 519 0.14 -2.22 -18.26
C GLY A 519 0.49 -2.08 -19.74
N GLY A 520 0.60 -3.22 -20.45
CA GLY A 520 0.94 -3.21 -21.87
C GLY A 520 0.14 -2.13 -22.56
N MET A 521 0.81 -1.26 -23.30
CA MET A 521 0.13 -0.45 -24.29
C MET A 521 -0.75 -1.41 -25.08
N GLY A 522 -2.04 -1.40 -24.79
CA GLY A 522 -3.02 -2.04 -25.62
C GLY A 522 -2.68 -1.57 -27.02
N ARG A 523 -2.32 -2.50 -27.87
CA ARG A 523 -2.25 -2.27 -29.30
C ARG A 523 -3.64 -1.72 -29.64
N GLY A 524 -3.74 -0.37 -29.68
CA GLY A 524 -4.95 0.27 -30.14
C GLY A 524 -5.32 -0.41 -31.43
N GLU A 525 -6.56 -0.85 -31.53
CA GLU A 525 -7.19 -1.27 -32.76
C GLU A 525 -6.80 -0.26 -33.84
N ARG A 526 -5.84 -0.67 -34.69
CA ARG A 526 -5.69 -0.05 -36.01
C ARG A 526 -6.99 -0.39 -36.71
N GLN A 527 -7.92 0.52 -36.77
CA GLN A 527 -8.93 0.49 -37.80
C GLN A 527 -8.22 0.39 -39.15
N ASP A 528 -8.31 -0.79 -39.74
CA ASP A 528 -7.93 -1.02 -41.11
C ASP A 528 -8.81 -0.12 -42.01
N LEU A 529 -8.27 1.03 -42.35
CA LEU A 529 -8.70 1.76 -43.53
C LEU A 529 -7.97 1.14 -44.72
N GLN A 530 -8.55 0.07 -45.26
CA GLN A 530 -8.23 -0.47 -46.54
C GLN A 530 -8.67 0.53 -47.63
N GLY A 531 -7.74 1.22 -48.22
CA GLY A 531 -7.95 2.17 -49.31
C GLY A 531 -6.83 2.12 -50.32
N ASN A 532 -6.98 1.21 -51.24
CA ASN A 532 -6.60 1.18 -52.67
C ASN A 532 -5.31 1.87 -53.17
N ASN A 533 -4.52 1.02 -53.76
CA ASN A 533 -3.35 1.20 -54.63
C ASN A 533 -3.49 2.30 -55.71
N SER A 534 -2.47 3.14 -55.88
CA SER A 534 -1.98 3.57 -57.20
C SER A 534 -0.54 4.08 -57.12
N GLN A 535 0.31 3.51 -57.91
CA GLN A 535 1.70 3.86 -58.18
C GLN A 535 1.87 5.29 -58.69
N GLY A 536 2.96 5.96 -58.30
CA GLY A 536 3.38 7.22 -58.89
C GLY A 536 4.73 7.69 -58.34
N ALA A 537 5.73 7.67 -59.21
CA ALA A 537 7.15 7.89 -59.05
C ALA A 537 7.55 9.24 -58.41
N MET A 538 8.69 9.21 -57.72
CA MET A 538 9.50 10.43 -57.37
C MET A 538 9.98 11.17 -58.61
N PRO A 539 10.28 12.50 -58.51
CA PRO A 539 11.67 12.89 -58.56
C PRO A 539 12.09 14.09 -57.66
N ASN A 540 13.31 13.97 -57.19
CA ASN A 540 14.37 14.91 -56.83
C ASN A 540 14.10 16.40 -56.53
N THR A 541 14.73 16.79 -55.44
CA THR A 541 15.11 18.15 -55.03
C THR A 541 15.93 18.91 -56.06
N PRO A 542 15.96 20.28 -56.05
CA PRO A 542 17.12 20.92 -55.48
C PRO A 542 16.85 22.19 -54.64
N ASN A 543 17.85 22.45 -53.84
CA ASN A 543 18.24 23.57 -53.02
C ASN A 543 18.25 24.90 -53.75
N SER A 544 17.80 26.03 -53.09
CA SER A 544 18.52 27.27 -52.97
C SER A 544 17.70 28.41 -52.32
N ASN A 545 18.24 28.89 -51.29
CA ASN A 545 18.51 30.21 -50.73
C ASN A 545 17.85 31.45 -51.34
N THR A 546 17.54 32.36 -50.41
CA THR A 546 17.52 33.83 -50.40
C THR A 546 16.19 34.58 -50.42
N GLY A 547 16.08 35.49 -49.41
CA GLY A 547 15.69 36.88 -49.58
C GLY A 547 14.33 37.33 -49.03
N GLN A 548 14.40 37.96 -47.91
CA GLN A 548 13.73 39.20 -47.46
C GLN A 548 12.57 39.78 -48.30
N GLU A 549 11.56 40.20 -47.64
CA GLU A 549 10.99 41.55 -47.40
C GLU A 549 9.44 41.58 -47.41
N LYS A 550 8.92 42.08 -46.32
CA LYS A 550 7.94 43.13 -46.04
C LYS A 550 6.69 43.33 -46.92
N GLU A 551 5.66 43.55 -46.22
CA GLU A 551 4.65 44.63 -46.13
C GLU A 551 3.19 44.24 -46.41
N GLN A 552 2.40 44.54 -45.37
CA GLN A 552 1.18 45.35 -45.28
C GLN A 552 -0.04 44.99 -46.14
N GLY A 553 -1.16 44.92 -45.42
CA GLY A 553 -2.29 45.69 -45.85
C GLY A 553 -3.67 45.00 -45.87
N ASN A 554 -4.42 45.29 -44.83
CA ASN A 554 -5.81 45.80 -44.85
C ASN A 554 -6.98 44.90 -45.24
N SER A 555 -7.83 44.75 -44.19
CA SER A 555 -9.25 45.09 -44.12
C SER A 555 -10.26 44.48 -45.12
N SER A 556 -11.23 43.82 -44.58
CA SER A 556 -12.63 44.26 -44.53
C SER A 556 -13.60 43.09 -44.38
N THR A 557 -14.36 43.13 -43.30
CA THR A 557 -15.71 42.57 -43.24
C THR A 557 -16.61 43.25 -44.26
N PRO A 558 -17.74 42.68 -44.71
CA PRO A 558 -18.95 42.70 -43.88
C PRO A 558 -19.97 41.54 -44.03
N ASN A 559 -20.71 41.35 -42.97
CA ASN A 559 -22.16 41.17 -42.84
C ASN A 559 -23.00 40.46 -43.92
N GLY A 560 -23.93 39.61 -43.38
CA GLY A 560 -25.24 39.43 -43.99
C GLY A 560 -25.86 38.05 -43.85
N ASN A 561 -26.61 37.82 -42.80
CA ASN A 561 -28.05 37.69 -42.72
C ASN A 561 -28.72 36.36 -43.15
N THR A 562 -29.44 35.78 -42.16
CA THR A 562 -30.77 35.16 -42.20
C THR A 562 -31.01 33.92 -43.04
N GLY A 563 -31.55 32.90 -42.37
CA GLY A 563 -32.32 31.82 -42.96
C GLY A 563 -32.81 30.82 -41.92
N GLN A 564 -34.02 31.05 -41.38
CA GLN A 564 -34.87 30.10 -40.65
C GLN A 564 -35.22 28.91 -41.54
N GLY A 565 -35.33 27.72 -40.97
CA GLY A 565 -35.90 26.55 -41.64
C GLY A 565 -36.21 25.44 -40.64
N ASP A 566 -37.47 25.23 -40.47
CA ASP A 566 -38.24 24.40 -39.55
C ASP A 566 -37.84 22.92 -39.42
N PHE A 567 -38.21 22.40 -38.25
CA PHE A 567 -38.32 20.98 -37.88
C PHE A 567 -39.30 20.18 -38.79
N PRO A 568 -39.21 18.84 -38.82
CA PRO A 568 -40.25 18.11 -38.12
C PRO A 568 -39.79 16.90 -37.29
N ASN A 569 -40.49 16.79 -36.17
CA ASN A 569 -40.69 15.63 -35.32
C ASN A 569 -40.90 14.34 -36.10
N ARG A 570 -40.24 13.24 -35.66
CA ARG A 570 -40.79 11.90 -35.85
C ARG A 570 -40.47 10.99 -34.65
N ALA A 571 -41.49 10.77 -33.87
CA ALA A 571 -41.63 9.73 -32.89
C ALA A 571 -41.43 8.35 -33.54
N GLY A 572 -40.62 7.51 -32.96
CA GLY A 572 -40.49 6.08 -33.26
C GLY A 572 -40.36 5.33 -31.95
N GLN A 573 -41.49 4.84 -31.46
CA GLN A 573 -41.60 3.87 -30.39
C GLN A 573 -40.92 2.58 -30.83
N ASN A 574 -39.95 2.07 -30.06
CA ASN A 574 -39.60 0.66 -30.06
C ASN A 574 -39.84 0.10 -28.65
N VAL A 575 -40.91 -0.67 -28.59
CA VAL A 575 -41.36 -1.53 -27.52
C VAL A 575 -40.34 -2.69 -27.40
N PHE A 576 -39.75 -2.87 -26.25
CA PHE A 576 -39.11 -4.14 -25.85
C PHE A 576 -40.05 -4.86 -24.87
N PRO A 577 -40.20 -6.19 -24.99
CA PRO A 577 -41.15 -6.93 -24.19
C PRO A 577 -40.58 -7.17 -22.79
N ASN A 578 -41.47 -6.93 -21.80
CA ASN A 578 -41.33 -7.40 -20.42
C ASN A 578 -41.15 -8.92 -20.40
N SER A 579 -40.09 -9.38 -19.81
CA SER A 579 -39.99 -10.74 -19.29
C SER A 579 -40.08 -10.68 -17.77
N ASP A 580 -41.10 -11.34 -17.26
CA ASP A 580 -41.41 -11.56 -15.85
C ASP A 580 -40.21 -12.10 -15.05
N GLU A 581 -39.72 -11.32 -14.11
CA GLU A 581 -38.94 -11.79 -12.96
C GLU A 581 -39.72 -11.57 -11.66
N ASN A 582 -40.78 -12.32 -11.53
CA ASN A 582 -41.44 -12.56 -10.24
C ASN A 582 -41.52 -14.07 -10.05
N GLN A 583 -40.49 -14.65 -9.42
CA GLN A 583 -40.59 -15.87 -8.61
C GLN A 583 -39.20 -16.31 -8.18
N ARG A 584 -38.73 -15.76 -7.07
CA ARG A 584 -37.87 -16.45 -6.06
C ARG A 584 -37.61 -15.53 -4.87
N ARG A 585 -38.69 -15.12 -4.21
CA ARG A 585 -38.61 -14.77 -2.78
C ARG A 585 -39.23 -15.90 -2.01
N GLN A 586 -38.44 -16.88 -1.63
CA GLN A 586 -38.78 -17.83 -0.57
C GLN A 586 -37.87 -17.60 0.63
N ASN A 587 -38.50 -17.03 1.65
CA ASN A 587 -38.37 -17.33 3.06
C ASN A 587 -36.97 -17.53 3.63
N PHE A 588 -36.41 -16.43 4.13
CA PHE A 588 -35.54 -16.49 5.31
C PHE A 588 -36.34 -15.96 6.50
N PRO A 589 -36.38 -16.70 7.62
CA PRO A 589 -37.01 -16.23 8.85
C PRO A 589 -36.21 -15.04 9.42
N PRO A 590 -36.87 -14.11 10.10
CA PRO A 590 -36.18 -13.04 10.80
C PRO A 590 -35.51 -13.66 12.02
N ASN A 591 -34.22 -13.85 11.99
CA ASN A 591 -33.50 -14.35 13.13
C ASN A 591 -32.68 -13.24 13.75
N GLY A 592 -33.10 -12.90 14.95
CA GLY A 592 -32.29 -12.68 16.12
C GLY A 592 -31.21 -11.60 16.02
N ASN A 593 -31.56 -10.46 16.58
CA ASN A 593 -30.66 -9.53 17.25
C ASN A 593 -29.45 -10.26 17.83
N GLN A 594 -28.38 -10.40 17.07
CA GLN A 594 -27.05 -10.59 17.62
C GLN A 594 -26.39 -9.22 17.61
N ASN A 595 -26.30 -8.65 18.81
CA ASN A 595 -25.43 -7.54 19.13
C ASN A 595 -24.03 -7.85 18.62
N MET A 596 -23.72 -7.41 17.43
CA MET A 596 -22.33 -7.23 17.03
C MET A 596 -21.77 -6.10 17.89
N PRO A 597 -20.66 -6.31 18.58
CA PRO A 597 -20.02 -5.22 19.30
C PRO A 597 -19.63 -4.17 18.27
N ASN A 598 -20.15 -2.97 18.49
CA ASN A 598 -19.77 -1.74 17.78
C ASN A 598 -18.27 -1.52 18.00
N ARG A 599 -17.42 -2.04 17.11
CA ARG A 599 -15.99 -1.83 17.11
C ARG A 599 -15.66 -0.54 16.34
N ASN A 600 -16.10 0.58 16.87
CA ASN A 600 -15.42 1.83 16.67
C ASN A 600 -14.25 1.89 17.66
N SER A 601 -13.18 1.18 17.38
CA SER A 601 -11.89 1.43 18.00
C SER A 601 -10.83 0.71 17.21
N THR A 602 -9.85 1.46 16.80
CA THR A 602 -8.49 1.02 16.55
C THR A 602 -8.15 -0.13 17.49
N GLY A 603 -7.84 -1.29 16.90
CA GLY A 603 -7.63 -2.50 17.67
C GLY A 603 -6.42 -2.42 18.58
N SER A 604 -6.69 -2.22 19.81
CA SER A 604 -6.13 -3.02 20.88
C SER A 604 -7.34 -3.61 21.60
N ILE A 605 -7.35 -4.91 21.81
CA ILE A 605 -8.31 -5.56 22.69
C ILE A 605 -7.99 -5.07 24.10
N SER A 606 -8.41 -3.85 24.45
CA SER A 606 -8.58 -3.48 25.82
C SER A 606 -9.89 -4.13 26.26
N ASN A 607 -9.81 -5.30 26.88
CA ASN A 607 -10.85 -5.79 27.77
C ASN A 607 -10.95 -4.85 28.99
N ALA A 608 -11.08 -3.55 28.76
CA ALA A 608 -11.34 -2.60 29.81
C ALA A 608 -12.76 -2.90 30.32
N ILE A 609 -12.83 -3.49 31.49
CA ILE A 609 -14.09 -3.60 32.23
C ILE A 609 -14.55 -2.16 32.42
N SER A 610 -15.68 -1.77 31.81
CA SER A 610 -16.20 -0.42 31.97
C SER A 610 -16.36 -0.08 33.46
N PRO A 611 -16.24 1.19 33.87
CA PRO A 611 -16.46 1.59 35.26
C PRO A 611 -17.79 1.08 35.82
N GLU A 612 -18.82 0.95 35.00
CA GLU A 612 -20.12 0.38 35.33
C GLU A 612 -20.03 -1.11 35.65
N ASN A 613 -19.24 -1.90 34.91
CA ASN A 613 -19.00 -3.30 35.19
C ASN A 613 -18.21 -3.51 36.48
N ILE A 614 -17.28 -2.62 36.81
CA ILE A 614 -16.56 -2.64 38.09
C ILE A 614 -17.53 -2.41 39.24
N VAL A 615 -18.44 -1.46 39.12
CA VAL A 615 -19.49 -1.21 40.11
C VAL A 615 -20.41 -2.42 40.26
N ILE A 616 -20.84 -3.03 39.18
CA ILE A 616 -21.68 -4.25 39.17
C ILE A 616 -20.96 -5.40 39.88
N ILE A 617 -19.68 -5.63 39.60
CA ILE A 617 -18.88 -6.66 40.27
C ILE A 617 -18.73 -6.38 41.74
N ALA A 618 -18.42 -5.13 42.14
CA ALA A 618 -18.28 -4.75 43.52
C ALA A 618 -19.61 -4.90 44.32
N VAL A 619 -20.73 -4.49 43.72
CA VAL A 619 -22.08 -4.69 44.32
C VAL A 619 -22.40 -6.19 44.45
N SER A 620 -22.06 -7.00 43.43
CA SER A 620 -22.28 -8.45 43.47
C SER A 620 -21.49 -9.12 44.60
N ILE A 621 -20.24 -8.73 44.81
CA ILE A 621 -19.40 -9.20 45.92
C ILE A 621 -19.97 -8.78 47.26
N LEU A 622 -20.43 -7.54 47.41
CA LEU A 622 -21.06 -7.06 48.64
C LEU A 622 -22.35 -7.82 48.96
N LEU A 623 -23.17 -8.12 47.96
CA LEU A 623 -24.39 -8.92 48.13
C LEU A 623 -24.06 -10.38 48.54
N LEU A 624 -22.99 -10.96 47.97
CA LEU A 624 -22.54 -12.29 48.37
C LEU A 624 -22.05 -12.33 49.83
N ILE A 625 -21.29 -11.32 50.24
CA ILE A 625 -20.83 -11.16 51.63
C ILE A 625 -22.04 -11.02 52.58
N ALA A 626 -23.02 -10.19 52.23
CA ALA A 626 -24.24 -10.00 52.99
C ALA A 626 -25.05 -11.32 53.12
N ALA A 627 -25.14 -12.09 52.04
CA ALA A 627 -25.79 -13.40 52.04
C ALA A 627 -25.08 -14.42 52.97
N ILE A 628 -23.74 -14.45 52.95
CA ILE A 628 -22.93 -15.28 53.84
C ILE A 628 -23.13 -14.91 55.32
N ILE A 629 -23.13 -13.59 55.65
CA ILE A 629 -23.38 -13.10 56.98
C ILE A 629 -24.80 -13.47 57.43
N PHE A 630 -25.80 -13.39 56.54
CA PHE A 630 -27.18 -13.73 56.84
C PHE A 630 -27.35 -15.21 57.17
N VAL A 631 -26.70 -16.11 56.42
CA VAL A 631 -26.70 -17.56 56.62
C VAL A 631 -25.92 -17.96 57.89
N ALA A 632 -24.88 -17.19 58.23
CA ALA A 632 -24.05 -17.48 59.42
C ALA A 632 -24.68 -17.01 60.77
N LYS A 633 -25.78 -16.24 60.74
CA LYS A 633 -26.47 -15.87 61.98
C LYS A 633 -26.94 -17.10 62.76
N PRO A 634 -26.49 -17.27 64.00
CA PRO A 634 -26.96 -18.41 64.84
C PRO A 634 -28.46 -18.27 65.05
N LYS A 635 -29.23 -19.33 64.77
CA LYS A 635 -30.62 -19.41 65.22
C LYS A 635 -30.60 -19.28 66.76
N LYS A 636 -31.17 -18.22 67.29
CA LYS A 636 -31.47 -18.12 68.70
C LYS A 636 -32.41 -19.29 69.05
N ASN A 637 -31.93 -20.21 69.85
CA ASN A 637 -32.80 -21.23 70.48
C ASN A 637 -33.80 -20.47 71.37
N VAL A 638 -35.05 -20.49 70.96
CA VAL A 638 -36.17 -20.12 71.85
C VAL A 638 -36.40 -21.37 72.72
N ILE A 639 -36.07 -21.23 73.98
CA ILE A 639 -36.42 -22.20 75.05
C ILE A 639 -37.90 -22.02 75.35
#